data_b21f821571bd25e0ababf4b796fc68f4
#
_entry.id   b21f821571bd25e0ababf4b796fc68f4
#
_cell.length_a   1.000
_cell.length_b   1.000
_cell.length_c   1.000
_cell.angle_alpha   90.00
_cell.angle_beta   90.00
_cell.angle_gamma   90.00
#
_symmetry.space_group_name_H-M   'P 1'
#
loop_
_entity.id
_entity.type
_entity.pdbx_description
1 polymer ?
#
loop_
_entity_poly.entity_id
_entity_poly.type
_entity_poly.pdbx_seq_one_letter_code
_entity_poly.pdbx_strand_id
1 'polypeptide(L)'
;MEPETRNRDRLKYTSLMKNLVLLLFILCVATTVDSQPAAKDFHSYSNPQDVRVRHLDLDWDVSFDKKILQGVAVLTIARLNKQAPLILDTRHLNIDKVEASATGSGYAATKFSVGQADAILGAPLTIQLPDNAKFVRITYSTNPDASGLQWLAPAQTAGKKNPFMFTQSEAIHARSWIPLQDTPQVRVTYTARVRTPRNLLAVMSAENEPNTPHDGDYSFRMPQAVPSYLIALAVGDLSFRSLGRRTGVYAEPVVVDKAANEFSDTEKMVEATERLYGPYRWGRYDLLVLPPSFPYGGMENPRLTFATPTVLAGDKSLVSLVAHELAHSWSGNLVTNATWRDFWLNEGFTVYLERRILEAVYGRSREEMEAALGLRDLRDDLARLEDKDEILHIDLTGRDPDEGSSDVPYEKGALFLRHLEQTFGRSRFDRFLRSYFDHFAFQSITTDQFLDYLKTNLLNENPSLAAQVPVDEWINQPGIPRNAPNPTSSAFSKVEEQAKRWLRGEISASAIPTAKWTTQEWVHFLRSLPLPRDKAETQFNTGNTTGTPAASDAGSRTASPNRTTATSPGRNDLDNSVVVLDHQRMAELDQAFHLTQSENSEIAFQWLLMSIRIRYEPAYPRLEEFLVSIGRRKFIKPLYEELAKTPEGKERALAIYRRARPTYHPISVAAIDEVLKWK
;
A
#
# COMPACT_ATOMS: atom_id res chain seq x y z
N MET A 1 22.50 -69.21 33.45
CA MET A 1 22.75 -67.91 34.09
C MET A 1 23.48 -67.00 33.10
N GLU A 2 23.00 -65.81 32.93
CA GLU A 2 23.31 -64.73 31.99
C GLU A 2 22.66 -64.82 30.60
N PRO A 3 21.67 -63.92 30.38
CA PRO A 3 21.88 -62.74 29.56
C PRO A 3 21.06 -61.47 29.98
N GLU A 4 20.86 -61.17 31.26
CA GLU A 4 20.04 -60.00 31.68
C GLU A 4 20.83 -58.71 31.98
N THR A 5 22.15 -58.78 32.15
CA THR A 5 22.95 -57.62 32.52
C THR A 5 23.38 -56.74 31.35
N ARG A 6 23.39 -57.24 30.10
CA ARG A 6 23.81 -56.47 28.88
C ARG A 6 22.75 -55.50 28.34
N ASN A 7 21.49 -55.66 28.73
CA ASN A 7 20.39 -54.83 28.19
C ASN A 7 20.09 -53.61 29.07
N ARG A 8 20.49 -53.60 30.35
CA ARG A 8 20.30 -52.45 31.25
C ARG A 8 21.31 -51.31 30.98
N ASP A 9 22.51 -51.62 30.58
CA ASP A 9 23.54 -50.61 30.30
C ASP A 9 23.33 -49.94 28.94
N ARG A 10 22.79 -50.63 27.92
CA ARG A 10 22.43 -50.03 26.64
C ARG A 10 21.26 -49.03 26.77
N LEU A 11 20.29 -49.27 27.62
CA LEU A 11 19.16 -48.36 27.88
C LEU A 11 19.57 -47.10 28.67
N LYS A 12 20.57 -47.21 29.56
CA LYS A 12 21.12 -46.05 30.28
C LYS A 12 21.98 -45.16 29.38
N TYR A 13 22.80 -45.75 28.51
CA TYR A 13 23.62 -44.98 27.53
C TYR A 13 22.76 -44.27 26.46
N THR A 14 21.67 -44.86 25.97
CA THR A 14 20.76 -44.25 25.03
C THR A 14 19.92 -43.10 25.65
N SER A 15 19.58 -43.22 26.95
CA SER A 15 18.91 -42.16 27.68
C SER A 15 19.86 -40.98 27.99
N LEU A 16 21.11 -41.26 28.36
CA LEU A 16 22.13 -40.22 28.63
C LEU A 16 22.50 -39.47 27.35
N MET A 17 22.66 -40.16 26.21
CA MET A 17 22.93 -39.53 24.90
C MET A 17 21.75 -38.70 24.40
N LYS A 18 20.50 -39.13 24.59
CA LYS A 18 19.33 -38.32 24.23
C LYS A 18 19.22 -37.07 25.07
N ASN A 19 19.50 -37.12 26.35
CA ASN A 19 19.50 -35.94 27.21
C ASN A 19 20.69 -35.02 26.95
N LEU A 20 21.85 -35.54 26.58
CA LEU A 20 23.03 -34.75 26.19
C LEU A 20 22.83 -34.03 24.83
N VAL A 21 22.17 -34.69 23.86
CA VAL A 21 21.81 -34.10 22.56
C VAL A 21 20.70 -33.06 22.74
N LEU A 22 19.75 -33.29 23.67
CA LEU A 22 18.72 -32.31 23.97
C LEU A 22 19.27 -31.07 24.71
N LEU A 23 20.26 -31.25 25.60
CA LEU A 23 20.98 -30.14 26.27
C LEU A 23 21.89 -29.37 25.28
N LEU A 24 22.55 -30.06 24.34
CA LEU A 24 23.34 -29.41 23.28
C LEU A 24 22.45 -28.63 22.28
N PHE A 25 21.23 -29.11 22.02
CA PHE A 25 20.26 -28.34 21.16
C PHE A 25 19.66 -27.13 21.89
N ILE A 26 19.60 -27.14 23.22
CA ILE A 26 19.13 -25.99 24.03
C ILE A 26 20.25 -24.96 24.25
N LEU A 27 21.54 -25.37 24.15
CA LEU A 27 22.69 -24.45 24.31
C LEU A 27 23.13 -23.77 22.99
N CYS A 28 22.62 -24.18 21.83
CA CYS A 28 22.99 -23.60 20.52
C CYS A 28 22.04 -22.53 19.99
N VAL A 29 21.11 -21.98 20.76
CA VAL A 29 20.21 -20.88 20.36
C VAL A 29 20.33 -19.69 21.32
N ALA A 30 21.49 -19.46 21.88
CA ALA A 30 21.86 -18.17 22.45
C ALA A 30 22.90 -17.51 21.54
N THR A 31 22.57 -17.31 20.27
CA THR A 31 23.21 -16.25 19.49
C THR A 31 22.74 -14.95 20.10
N THR A 32 23.64 -14.26 20.79
CA THR A 32 23.51 -12.84 21.07
C THR A 32 23.28 -12.15 19.72
N VAL A 33 22.02 -11.88 19.40
CA VAL A 33 21.70 -10.88 18.40
C VAL A 33 22.27 -9.60 19.01
N ASP A 34 23.36 -9.13 18.44
CA ASP A 34 23.91 -7.82 18.71
C ASP A 34 22.80 -6.85 18.34
N SER A 35 22.01 -6.42 19.32
CA SER A 35 20.89 -5.53 19.10
C SER A 35 21.46 -4.15 18.81
N GLN A 36 21.62 -3.85 17.52
CA GLN A 36 21.76 -2.44 17.14
C GLN A 36 20.65 -1.64 17.85
N PRO A 37 20.96 -0.45 18.37
CA PRO A 37 19.94 0.39 18.99
C PRO A 37 18.79 0.57 18.01
N ALA A 38 17.56 0.29 18.46
CA ALA A 38 16.39 0.44 17.61
C ALA A 38 16.34 1.87 17.05
N ALA A 39 16.13 1.99 15.74
CA ALA A 39 16.01 3.29 15.11
C ALA A 39 14.91 4.11 15.78
N LYS A 40 15.14 5.40 15.98
CA LYS A 40 14.14 6.29 16.56
C LYS A 40 13.00 6.47 15.56
N ASP A 41 11.79 6.10 15.95
CA ASP A 41 10.59 6.43 15.21
C ASP A 41 10.09 7.83 15.61
N PHE A 42 10.10 8.77 14.66
CA PHE A 42 9.65 10.14 14.90
C PHE A 42 8.12 10.30 14.87
N HIS A 43 7.40 9.24 14.46
CA HIS A 43 5.95 9.23 14.34
C HIS A 43 5.24 8.57 15.54
N SER A 44 5.97 8.25 16.61
CA SER A 44 5.41 7.69 17.84
C SER A 44 6.06 8.31 19.06
N TYR A 45 5.26 8.52 20.12
CA TYR A 45 5.74 8.90 21.44
C TYR A 45 6.20 7.70 22.26
N SER A 46 5.91 6.49 21.81
CA SER A 46 6.12 5.27 22.58
C SER A 46 7.60 5.01 22.88
N ASN A 47 7.86 4.29 23.97
CA ASN A 47 9.18 3.95 24.48
C ASN A 47 9.41 2.42 24.53
N PRO A 48 9.33 1.70 23.41
CA PRO A 48 9.38 0.23 23.40
C PRO A 48 10.72 -0.35 23.86
N GLN A 49 11.79 0.47 23.95
CA GLN A 49 13.08 0.10 24.52
C GLN A 49 13.04 0.00 26.06
N ASP A 50 12.13 0.73 26.71
CA ASP A 50 11.94 0.73 28.15
C ASP A 50 10.80 -0.19 28.58
N VAL A 51 9.62 -0.01 27.97
CA VAL A 51 8.41 -0.81 28.23
C VAL A 51 7.77 -1.17 26.88
N ARG A 52 7.65 -2.46 26.58
CA ARG A 52 7.11 -2.95 25.32
C ARG A 52 5.81 -3.72 25.53
N VAL A 53 4.78 -3.36 24.76
CA VAL A 53 3.55 -4.15 24.68
C VAL A 53 3.81 -5.41 23.86
N ARG A 54 3.28 -6.56 24.32
CA ARG A 54 3.45 -7.88 23.70
C ARG A 54 2.14 -8.51 23.24
N HIS A 55 1.05 -8.19 23.93
CA HIS A 55 -0.27 -8.72 23.61
C HIS A 55 -1.35 -7.71 23.96
N LEU A 56 -2.43 -7.71 23.18
CA LEU A 56 -3.63 -6.92 23.41
C LEU A 56 -4.82 -7.87 23.58
N ASP A 57 -5.56 -7.74 24.70
CA ASP A 57 -6.91 -8.29 24.85
C ASP A 57 -7.89 -7.12 24.69
N LEU A 58 -8.75 -7.19 23.69
CA LEU A 58 -9.64 -6.12 23.27
C LEU A 58 -11.09 -6.56 23.46
N ASP A 59 -11.91 -5.71 24.04
CA ASP A 59 -13.34 -6.00 24.29
C ASP A 59 -14.14 -4.73 23.96
N TRP A 60 -14.97 -4.78 22.89
CA TRP A 60 -15.66 -3.62 22.34
C TRP A 60 -17.14 -3.81 22.12
N ASP A 61 -17.90 -2.75 22.38
CA ASP A 61 -19.25 -2.52 21.91
C ASP A 61 -19.21 -1.53 20.71
N VAL A 62 -19.79 -1.94 19.57
CA VAL A 62 -19.90 -1.13 18.36
C VAL A 62 -21.23 -0.39 18.35
N SER A 63 -21.19 0.94 18.40
CA SER A 63 -22.40 1.80 18.38
C SER A 63 -22.47 2.59 17.08
N PHE A 64 -23.33 2.17 16.15
CA PHE A 64 -23.57 2.89 14.90
C PHE A 64 -24.30 4.23 15.12
N ASP A 65 -25.19 4.28 16.07
CA ASP A 65 -25.94 5.53 16.38
C ASP A 65 -25.02 6.63 16.91
N LYS A 66 -24.07 6.26 17.77
CA LYS A 66 -23.08 7.19 18.33
C LYS A 66 -21.83 7.31 17.47
N LYS A 67 -21.60 6.39 16.53
CA LYS A 67 -20.39 6.24 15.74
C LYS A 67 -19.13 6.11 16.60
N ILE A 68 -19.18 5.24 17.60
CA ILE A 68 -18.05 4.98 18.51
C ILE A 68 -17.85 3.48 18.72
N LEU A 69 -16.59 3.14 19.03
CA LEU A 69 -16.24 1.93 19.76
C LEU A 69 -16.04 2.31 21.23
N GLN A 70 -16.62 1.54 22.14
CA GLN A 70 -16.37 1.71 23.57
C GLN A 70 -16.07 0.37 24.21
N GLY A 71 -15.16 0.35 25.18
CA GLY A 71 -14.81 -0.89 25.85
C GLY A 71 -13.48 -0.84 26.59
N VAL A 72 -12.75 -1.94 26.51
CA VAL A 72 -11.55 -2.17 27.30
C VAL A 72 -10.43 -2.69 26.42
N ALA A 73 -9.22 -2.16 26.62
CA ALA A 73 -7.97 -2.76 26.13
C ALA A 73 -7.15 -3.21 27.36
N VAL A 74 -6.74 -4.49 27.38
CA VAL A 74 -5.78 -5.02 28.34
C VAL A 74 -4.47 -5.29 27.63
N LEU A 75 -3.41 -4.62 28.06
CA LEU A 75 -2.08 -4.70 27.50
C LEU A 75 -1.21 -5.61 28.38
N THR A 76 -0.64 -6.68 27.81
CA THR A 76 0.44 -7.44 28.44
C THR A 76 1.76 -6.78 28.09
N ILE A 77 2.56 -6.40 29.08
CA ILE A 77 3.77 -5.62 28.92
C ILE A 77 5.03 -6.37 29.37
N ALA A 78 6.14 -6.09 28.67
CA ALA A 78 7.50 -6.45 29.09
C ALA A 78 8.22 -5.17 29.56
N ARG A 79 8.69 -5.16 30.80
CA ARG A 79 9.43 -4.03 31.39
C ARG A 79 10.93 -4.30 31.27
N LEU A 80 11.58 -3.62 30.35
CA LEU A 80 13.04 -3.66 30.15
C LEU A 80 13.73 -2.68 31.11
N ASN A 81 13.09 -1.53 31.38
CA ASN A 81 13.47 -0.55 32.38
C ASN A 81 12.37 -0.47 33.45
N LYS A 82 12.69 -0.88 34.69
CA LYS A 82 11.70 -0.93 35.78
C LYS A 82 11.21 0.44 36.26
N GLN A 83 12.00 1.48 36.00
CA GLN A 83 11.66 2.85 36.45
C GLN A 83 10.87 3.64 35.40
N ALA A 84 10.85 3.17 34.17
CA ALA A 84 10.15 3.87 33.09
C ALA A 84 8.64 3.71 33.16
N PRO A 85 7.85 4.76 32.82
CA PRO A 85 6.42 4.66 32.60
C PRO A 85 6.16 3.90 31.28
N LEU A 86 4.95 3.39 31.13
CA LEU A 86 4.43 2.98 29.81
C LEU A 86 3.93 4.22 29.07
N ILE A 87 4.41 4.44 27.86
CA ILE A 87 3.95 5.51 26.97
C ILE A 87 3.26 4.87 25.76
N LEU A 88 2.01 5.27 25.54
CA LEU A 88 1.19 4.86 24.40
C LEU A 88 0.85 6.07 23.54
N ASP A 89 0.58 5.82 22.27
CA ASP A 89 0.06 6.80 21.34
C ASP A 89 -1.48 6.79 21.40
N THR A 90 -2.09 7.98 21.37
CA THR A 90 -3.54 8.16 21.29
C THR A 90 -3.87 9.34 20.37
N ARG A 91 -5.04 9.32 19.74
CA ARG A 91 -5.58 10.45 19.00
C ARG A 91 -7.06 10.60 19.34
N HIS A 92 -7.39 11.63 20.14
CA HIS A 92 -8.75 11.96 20.56
C HIS A 92 -9.52 10.81 21.25
N LEU A 93 -8.82 9.89 21.93
CA LEU A 93 -9.49 8.87 22.73
C LEU A 93 -9.97 9.46 24.05
N ASN A 94 -11.20 9.07 24.48
CA ASN A 94 -11.69 9.37 25.82
C ASN A 94 -11.22 8.25 26.75
N ILE A 95 -10.24 8.54 27.61
CA ILE A 95 -9.68 7.57 28.57
C ILE A 95 -10.42 7.75 29.91
N ASP A 96 -11.28 6.77 30.24
CA ASP A 96 -12.10 6.85 31.46
C ASP A 96 -11.32 6.34 32.69
N LYS A 97 -10.58 5.25 32.53
CA LYS A 97 -9.90 4.59 33.65
C LYS A 97 -8.66 3.83 33.20
N VAL A 98 -7.59 3.89 34.01
CA VAL A 98 -6.38 3.08 33.81
C VAL A 98 -6.07 2.35 35.11
N GLU A 99 -5.83 1.05 34.99
CA GLU A 99 -5.54 0.14 36.10
C GLU A 99 -4.36 -0.75 35.74
N ALA A 100 -3.64 -1.21 36.74
CA ALA A 100 -2.51 -2.14 36.55
C ALA A 100 -2.67 -3.38 37.42
N SER A 101 -2.08 -4.50 36.97
CA SER A 101 -2.05 -5.76 37.68
C SER A 101 -0.71 -6.50 37.47
N ALA A 102 -0.30 -7.26 38.48
CA ALA A 102 0.84 -8.17 38.37
C ALA A 102 0.46 -9.52 37.75
N THR A 103 -0.81 -9.94 37.84
CA THR A 103 -1.25 -11.32 37.56
C THR A 103 -2.33 -11.41 36.48
N GLY A 104 -2.86 -10.28 35.98
CA GLY A 104 -4.02 -10.24 35.09
C GLY A 104 -5.37 -10.30 35.83
N SER A 105 -5.34 -10.28 37.17
CA SER A 105 -6.51 -10.17 38.04
C SER A 105 -6.23 -9.18 39.16
N GLY A 106 -7.26 -8.77 39.95
CA GLY A 106 -7.07 -7.83 41.05
C GLY A 106 -6.48 -6.49 40.59
N TYR A 107 -7.03 -5.92 39.52
CA TYR A 107 -6.58 -4.65 38.97
C TYR A 107 -6.78 -3.49 39.96
N ALA A 108 -5.77 -2.64 40.12
CA ALA A 108 -5.81 -1.44 40.92
C ALA A 108 -5.57 -0.20 40.05
N ALA A 109 -6.27 0.90 40.37
CA ALA A 109 -6.10 2.16 39.67
C ALA A 109 -4.65 2.64 39.74
N THR A 110 -4.14 3.14 38.61
CA THR A 110 -2.82 3.74 38.52
C THR A 110 -2.88 5.15 37.96
N LYS A 111 -1.85 5.95 38.25
CA LYS A 111 -1.78 7.34 37.75
C LYS A 111 -1.47 7.34 36.26
N PHE A 112 -2.17 8.17 35.52
CA PHE A 112 -1.91 8.42 34.12
C PHE A 112 -2.12 9.90 33.78
N SER A 113 -1.57 10.31 32.66
CA SER A 113 -1.81 11.63 32.07
C SER A 113 -1.81 11.52 30.53
N VAL A 114 -2.70 12.30 29.92
CA VAL A 114 -2.69 12.55 28.48
C VAL A 114 -1.93 13.85 28.25
N GLY A 115 -0.91 13.81 27.41
CA GLY A 115 -0.07 14.98 27.10
C GLY A 115 -0.75 15.96 26.14
N GLN A 116 -0.02 17.00 25.74
CA GLN A 116 -0.49 17.94 24.75
C GLN A 116 -0.71 17.24 23.41
N ALA A 117 -1.81 17.54 22.74
CA ALA A 117 -2.12 17.01 21.42
C ALA A 117 -1.29 17.73 20.35
N ASP A 118 -0.72 16.94 19.45
CA ASP A 118 -0.12 17.35 18.20
C ASP A 118 -1.06 17.02 17.05
N ALA A 119 -1.06 17.81 15.99
CA ALA A 119 -1.97 17.63 14.85
C ALA A 119 -1.70 16.33 14.07
N ILE A 120 -0.43 15.93 13.95
CA ILE A 120 0.02 14.73 13.22
C ILE A 120 0.08 13.53 14.17
N LEU A 121 0.75 13.68 15.31
CA LEU A 121 1.08 12.57 16.20
C LEU A 121 -0.02 12.21 17.19
N GLY A 122 -1.03 13.07 17.39
CA GLY A 122 -2.01 12.93 18.48
C GLY A 122 -1.39 13.27 19.82
N ALA A 123 -1.64 12.47 20.88
CA ALA A 123 -1.17 12.77 22.22
C ALA A 123 -0.57 11.54 22.92
N PRO A 124 0.52 11.66 23.69
CA PRO A 124 1.05 10.57 24.50
C PRO A 124 0.12 10.29 25.69
N LEU A 125 -0.20 9.03 25.93
CA LEU A 125 -0.80 8.54 27.17
C LEU A 125 0.32 7.94 28.03
N THR A 126 0.71 8.65 29.08
CA THR A 126 1.77 8.23 30.02
C THR A 126 1.16 7.58 31.25
N ILE A 127 1.54 6.33 31.52
CA ILE A 127 0.99 5.51 32.60
C ILE A 127 2.09 5.14 33.59
N GLN A 128 1.93 5.52 34.87
CA GLN A 128 2.85 5.13 35.93
C GLN A 128 2.64 3.65 36.30
N LEU A 129 3.68 2.87 36.26
CA LEU A 129 3.59 1.44 36.49
C LEU A 129 4.02 1.07 37.92
N PRO A 130 3.17 0.38 38.70
CA PRO A 130 3.63 -0.30 39.93
C PRO A 130 4.78 -1.28 39.65
N ASP A 131 5.65 -1.51 40.62
CA ASP A 131 6.92 -2.24 40.42
C ASP A 131 6.76 -3.61 39.78
N ASN A 132 5.71 -4.34 40.07
CA ASN A 132 5.42 -5.68 39.58
C ASN A 132 4.37 -5.75 38.46
N ALA A 133 3.93 -4.63 37.93
CA ALA A 133 2.90 -4.58 36.88
C ALA A 133 3.34 -5.34 35.63
N LYS A 134 2.51 -6.25 35.14
CA LYS A 134 2.64 -6.99 33.89
C LYS A 134 1.46 -6.75 32.95
N PHE A 135 0.36 -6.25 33.49
CA PHE A 135 -0.87 -5.98 32.73
C PHE A 135 -1.36 -4.56 33.04
N VAL A 136 -1.80 -3.87 31.99
CA VAL A 136 -2.44 -2.57 32.08
C VAL A 136 -3.80 -2.66 31.43
N ARG A 137 -4.86 -2.28 32.15
CA ARG A 137 -6.23 -2.26 31.66
C ARG A 137 -6.68 -0.82 31.47
N ILE A 138 -7.16 -0.49 30.29
CA ILE A 138 -7.62 0.84 29.91
C ILE A 138 -9.08 0.75 29.48
N THR A 139 -9.96 1.43 30.18
CA THR A 139 -11.36 1.63 29.79
C THR A 139 -11.44 2.94 29.01
N TYR A 140 -12.04 2.91 27.82
CA TYR A 140 -12.03 4.05 26.92
C TYR A 140 -13.16 3.99 25.88
N SER A 141 -13.35 5.10 25.18
CA SER A 141 -14.15 5.17 23.96
C SER A 141 -13.47 6.02 22.89
N THR A 142 -13.82 5.74 21.62
CA THR A 142 -13.40 6.55 20.48
C THR A 142 -14.29 7.78 20.34
N ASN A 143 -13.86 8.73 19.50
CA ASN A 143 -14.72 9.82 19.03
C ASN A 143 -15.39 9.44 17.70
N PRO A 144 -16.54 10.07 17.36
CA PRO A 144 -17.23 9.81 16.09
C PRO A 144 -16.43 10.14 14.84
N ASP A 145 -15.44 11.03 14.95
CA ASP A 145 -14.52 11.50 13.92
C ASP A 145 -13.13 10.84 14.00
N ALA A 146 -13.02 9.72 14.71
CA ALA A 146 -11.76 8.96 14.78
C ALA A 146 -11.23 8.65 13.37
N SER A 147 -10.01 9.11 13.06
CA SER A 147 -9.43 9.07 11.72
C SER A 147 -9.24 7.65 11.15
N GLY A 148 -9.09 6.66 12.03
CA GLY A 148 -8.98 5.24 11.63
C GLY A 148 -10.33 4.53 11.50
N LEU A 149 -11.48 5.19 11.69
CA LEU A 149 -12.82 4.59 11.62
C LEU A 149 -13.66 5.25 10.54
N GLN A 150 -14.23 4.46 9.65
CA GLN A 150 -15.22 4.92 8.68
C GLN A 150 -16.60 4.36 9.01
N TRP A 151 -17.55 5.24 9.27
CA TRP A 151 -18.95 4.92 9.53
C TRP A 151 -19.83 5.26 8.33
N LEU A 152 -20.49 4.27 7.77
CA LEU A 152 -21.33 4.41 6.58
C LEU A 152 -22.81 4.19 6.94
N ALA A 153 -23.65 5.13 6.54
CA ALA A 153 -25.09 4.95 6.56
C ALA A 153 -25.53 3.92 5.49
N PRO A 154 -26.70 3.28 5.64
CA PRO A 154 -27.19 2.31 4.66
C PRO A 154 -27.15 2.81 3.20
N ALA A 155 -27.46 4.07 2.96
CA ALA A 155 -27.42 4.66 1.60
C ALA A 155 -26.03 4.66 0.95
N GLN A 156 -24.95 4.54 1.73
CA GLN A 156 -23.55 4.56 1.29
C GLN A 156 -22.98 3.15 1.02
N THR A 157 -23.70 2.10 1.43
CA THR A 157 -23.30 0.70 1.23
C THR A 157 -23.80 0.17 -0.12
N ALA A 158 -23.29 -0.94 -0.60
CA ALA A 158 -23.75 -1.54 -1.85
C ALA A 158 -25.19 -2.05 -1.76
N GLY A 159 -25.55 -2.68 -0.64
CA GLY A 159 -26.87 -3.24 -0.39
C GLY A 159 -27.96 -2.22 -0.07
N LYS A 160 -27.59 -0.97 0.32
CA LYS A 160 -28.51 0.14 0.69
C LYS A 160 -29.45 -0.16 1.85
N LYS A 161 -29.20 -1.22 2.64
CA LYS A 161 -30.11 -1.70 3.70
C LYS A 161 -29.54 -1.56 5.10
N ASN A 162 -28.30 -1.94 5.28
CA ASN A 162 -27.63 -1.98 6.58
C ASN A 162 -26.46 -0.99 6.62
N PRO A 163 -26.11 -0.45 7.80
CA PRO A 163 -24.92 0.37 7.95
C PRO A 163 -23.66 -0.48 7.84
N PHE A 164 -22.52 0.17 7.65
CA PHE A 164 -21.22 -0.48 7.57
C PHE A 164 -20.19 0.33 8.35
N MET A 165 -19.23 -0.35 8.99
CA MET A 165 -18.06 0.28 9.60
C MET A 165 -16.82 -0.51 9.20
N PHE A 166 -15.74 0.17 8.89
CA PHE A 166 -14.42 -0.44 8.70
C PHE A 166 -13.31 0.45 9.25
N THR A 167 -12.17 -0.15 9.51
CA THR A 167 -10.97 0.55 9.95
C THR A 167 -9.99 0.77 8.81
N GLN A 168 -9.18 1.84 8.91
CA GLN A 168 -7.96 2.05 8.13
C GLN A 168 -6.90 2.57 9.08
N SER A 169 -5.94 1.73 9.43
CA SER A 169 -4.96 2.03 10.50
C SER A 169 -3.61 2.54 9.98
N GLU A 170 -3.25 2.24 8.74
CA GLU A 170 -2.03 2.75 8.11
C GLU A 170 -2.16 4.24 7.75
N ALA A 171 -1.15 5.09 7.95
CA ALA A 171 0.14 4.78 8.56
C ALA A 171 0.08 4.77 10.10
N ILE A 172 -0.49 5.80 10.75
CA ILE A 172 -0.53 6.04 12.20
C ILE A 172 -1.94 6.34 12.72
N HIS A 173 -2.94 5.66 12.16
CA HIS A 173 -4.36 5.87 12.54
C HIS A 173 -4.86 4.84 13.55
N ALA A 174 -4.11 3.76 13.87
CA ALA A 174 -4.50 2.79 14.89
C ALA A 174 -4.71 3.48 16.25
N ARG A 175 -3.90 4.47 16.60
CA ARG A 175 -4.00 5.29 17.81
C ARG A 175 -5.29 6.09 17.97
N SER A 176 -6.10 6.21 16.93
CA SER A 176 -7.39 6.89 16.99
C SER A 176 -8.53 5.99 17.49
N TRP A 177 -8.29 4.67 17.57
CA TRP A 177 -9.30 3.72 18.01
C TRP A 177 -8.80 2.65 19.00
N ILE A 178 -7.48 2.51 19.18
CA ILE A 178 -6.85 1.69 20.21
C ILE A 178 -5.76 2.49 20.91
N PRO A 179 -5.71 2.56 22.26
CA PRO A 179 -4.56 3.10 22.96
C PRO A 179 -3.43 2.08 22.95
N LEU A 180 -2.38 2.31 22.15
CA LEU A 180 -1.29 1.32 21.92
C LEU A 180 0.04 2.00 21.57
N GLN A 181 1.10 1.23 21.41
CA GLN A 181 2.36 1.69 20.84
C GLN A 181 2.23 1.64 19.29
N ASP A 182 1.88 2.79 18.68
CA ASP A 182 1.54 2.90 17.26
C ASP A 182 2.79 3.17 16.42
N THR A 183 3.61 2.16 16.31
CA THR A 183 4.85 2.16 15.53
C THR A 183 5.07 0.79 14.89
N PRO A 184 5.57 0.70 13.66
CA PRO A 184 5.89 -0.58 13.02
C PRO A 184 6.95 -1.40 13.77
N GLN A 185 7.73 -0.79 14.66
CA GLN A 185 8.73 -1.48 15.49
C GLN A 185 8.13 -2.39 16.56
N VAL A 186 6.88 -2.16 16.94
CA VAL A 186 6.18 -2.94 17.98
C VAL A 186 5.22 -3.90 17.33
N ARG A 187 5.49 -5.19 17.52
CA ARG A 187 4.63 -6.27 17.04
C ARG A 187 3.94 -6.93 18.23
N VAL A 188 2.63 -7.11 18.11
CA VAL A 188 1.77 -7.66 19.15
C VAL A 188 0.92 -8.81 18.61
N THR A 189 0.68 -9.82 19.43
CA THR A 189 -0.44 -10.74 19.24
C THR A 189 -1.70 -10.12 19.83
N TYR A 190 -2.89 -10.56 19.42
CA TYR A 190 -4.10 -10.07 20.09
C TYR A 190 -5.24 -11.09 20.11
N THR A 191 -6.12 -10.89 21.09
CA THR A 191 -7.47 -11.44 21.12
C THR A 191 -8.47 -10.28 21.12
N ALA A 192 -9.67 -10.50 20.56
CA ALA A 192 -10.71 -9.48 20.58
C ALA A 192 -12.09 -10.10 20.76
N ARG A 193 -12.96 -9.41 21.48
CA ARG A 193 -14.40 -9.65 21.52
C ARG A 193 -15.11 -8.41 21.03
N VAL A 194 -15.99 -8.58 20.05
CA VAL A 194 -16.70 -7.47 19.39
C VAL A 194 -18.20 -7.72 19.44
N ARG A 195 -18.94 -6.83 20.07
CA ARG A 195 -20.41 -6.87 20.11
C ARG A 195 -20.99 -5.84 19.15
N THR A 196 -21.90 -6.28 18.31
CA THR A 196 -22.53 -5.50 17.24
C THR A 196 -24.06 -5.69 17.25
N PRO A 197 -24.84 -4.93 16.48
CA PRO A 197 -26.21 -5.30 16.17
C PRO A 197 -26.30 -6.72 15.58
N ARG A 198 -27.28 -7.51 16.02
CA ARG A 198 -27.39 -8.97 15.72
C ARG A 198 -27.44 -9.35 14.25
N ASN A 199 -27.83 -8.45 13.37
CA ASN A 199 -27.91 -8.73 11.92
C ASN A 199 -26.62 -8.37 11.15
N LEU A 200 -25.59 -7.90 11.86
CA LEU A 200 -24.30 -7.53 11.27
C LEU A 200 -23.23 -8.51 11.69
N LEU A 201 -22.36 -8.86 10.75
CA LEU A 201 -21.17 -9.69 10.99
C LEU A 201 -19.96 -8.78 11.26
N ALA A 202 -19.19 -9.07 12.30
CA ALA A 202 -17.85 -8.54 12.48
C ALA A 202 -16.81 -9.50 11.89
N VAL A 203 -15.77 -8.96 11.26
CA VAL A 203 -14.59 -9.68 10.79
C VAL A 203 -13.33 -8.87 11.11
N MET A 204 -12.22 -9.54 11.40
CA MET A 204 -10.95 -8.89 11.78
C MET A 204 -9.77 -9.47 11.02
N SER A 205 -8.63 -8.76 11.04
CA SER A 205 -7.31 -9.29 10.62
C SER A 205 -6.81 -10.40 11.58
N ALA A 206 -7.61 -11.44 11.75
CA ALA A 206 -7.44 -12.51 12.72
C ALA A 206 -8.01 -13.83 12.18
N GLU A 207 -8.11 -14.84 13.03
CA GLU A 207 -8.87 -16.04 12.73
C GLU A 207 -10.36 -15.67 12.60
N ASN A 208 -10.94 -15.85 11.41
CA ASN A 208 -12.36 -15.70 11.12
C ASN A 208 -12.94 -17.06 10.76
N GLU A 209 -14.11 -17.38 11.31
CA GLU A 209 -14.84 -18.60 10.99
C GLU A 209 -15.86 -18.31 9.88
N PRO A 210 -15.71 -18.91 8.67
CA PRO A 210 -16.52 -18.56 7.50
C PRO A 210 -18.04 -18.69 7.67
N ASN A 211 -18.48 -19.57 8.59
CA ASN A 211 -19.89 -19.85 8.83
C ASN A 211 -20.38 -19.33 10.19
N THR A 212 -19.74 -18.29 10.72
CA THR A 212 -20.15 -17.68 11.99
C THR A 212 -21.58 -17.17 11.91
N PRO A 213 -22.46 -17.52 12.86
CA PRO A 213 -23.81 -16.97 12.96
C PRO A 213 -23.80 -15.45 13.16
N HIS A 214 -24.77 -14.74 12.58
CA HIS A 214 -24.93 -13.30 12.79
C HIS A 214 -25.69 -13.04 14.11
N ASP A 215 -25.08 -13.38 15.23
CA ASP A 215 -25.68 -13.27 16.57
C ASP A 215 -25.29 -11.99 17.33
N GLY A 216 -24.32 -11.23 16.78
CA GLY A 216 -23.87 -9.96 17.29
C GLY A 216 -22.80 -10.04 18.37
N ASP A 217 -22.19 -11.20 18.62
CA ASP A 217 -21.09 -11.39 19.61
C ASP A 217 -20.00 -12.27 19.01
N TYR A 218 -18.87 -11.67 18.67
CA TYR A 218 -17.79 -12.31 17.90
C TYR A 218 -16.48 -12.29 18.68
N SER A 219 -15.74 -13.41 18.62
CA SER A 219 -14.44 -13.56 19.24
C SER A 219 -13.37 -13.85 18.21
N PHE A 220 -12.22 -13.21 18.34
CA PHE A 220 -11.12 -13.28 17.40
C PHE A 220 -9.80 -13.59 18.11
N ARG A 221 -8.88 -14.21 17.40
CA ARG A 221 -7.51 -14.46 17.85
C ARG A 221 -6.52 -14.25 16.71
N MET A 222 -5.48 -13.47 16.95
CA MET A 222 -4.34 -13.29 16.08
C MET A 222 -3.07 -13.80 16.77
N PRO A 223 -2.68 -15.05 16.51
CA PRO A 223 -1.55 -15.67 17.20
C PRO A 223 -0.18 -15.24 16.65
N GLN A 224 -0.13 -14.72 15.43
CA GLN A 224 1.09 -14.15 14.87
C GLN A 224 1.22 -12.70 15.33
N ALA A 225 2.44 -12.30 15.70
CA ALA A 225 2.70 -10.92 16.10
C ALA A 225 2.72 -9.98 14.88
N VAL A 226 1.89 -8.92 14.92
CA VAL A 226 1.72 -7.93 13.86
C VAL A 226 1.98 -6.52 14.38
N PRO A 227 2.46 -5.58 13.56
CA PRO A 227 2.46 -4.16 13.92
C PRO A 227 1.03 -3.60 14.00
N SER A 228 0.90 -2.45 14.67
CA SER A 228 -0.38 -1.81 14.97
C SER A 228 -1.22 -1.51 13.72
N TYR A 229 -0.60 -1.03 12.65
CA TYR A 229 -1.28 -0.62 11.43
C TYR A 229 -1.98 -1.77 10.68
N LEU A 230 -1.64 -3.02 11.02
CA LEU A 230 -2.25 -4.24 10.47
C LEU A 230 -3.42 -4.80 11.32
N ILE A 231 -3.77 -4.16 12.43
CA ILE A 231 -4.97 -4.51 13.19
C ILE A 231 -6.18 -3.87 12.49
N ALA A 232 -7.10 -4.71 12.03
CA ALA A 232 -8.25 -4.27 11.27
C ALA A 232 -9.55 -4.91 11.76
N LEU A 233 -10.64 -4.14 11.69
CA LEU A 233 -12.00 -4.53 12.01
C LEU A 233 -12.96 -4.01 10.94
N ALA A 234 -13.89 -4.84 10.52
CA ALA A 234 -15.03 -4.40 9.73
C ALA A 234 -16.31 -5.02 10.28
N VAL A 235 -17.40 -4.25 10.23
CA VAL A 235 -18.75 -4.67 10.69
C VAL A 235 -19.78 -4.25 9.63
N GLY A 236 -20.50 -5.23 9.11
CA GLY A 236 -21.49 -4.98 8.05
C GLY A 236 -22.39 -6.18 7.77
N ASP A 237 -23.27 -6.00 6.80
CA ASP A 237 -24.06 -7.11 6.25
C ASP A 237 -23.19 -7.89 5.29
N LEU A 238 -22.50 -8.90 5.78
CA LEU A 238 -21.47 -9.64 5.04
C LEU A 238 -21.88 -11.06 4.77
N SER A 239 -21.58 -11.54 3.57
CA SER A 239 -21.66 -12.94 3.15
C SER A 239 -20.27 -13.44 2.78
N PHE A 240 -20.03 -14.75 2.90
CA PHE A 240 -18.77 -15.39 2.56
C PHE A 240 -18.92 -16.29 1.34
N ARG A 241 -17.87 -16.34 0.48
CA ARG A 241 -17.69 -17.35 -0.56
C ARG A 241 -16.27 -17.93 -0.51
N SER A 242 -16.17 -19.25 -0.52
CA SER A 242 -14.89 -19.93 -0.63
C SER A 242 -14.33 -19.76 -2.05
N LEU A 243 -13.03 -19.44 -2.17
CA LEU A 243 -12.30 -19.36 -3.45
C LEU A 243 -11.36 -20.56 -3.62
N GLY A 244 -10.97 -21.21 -2.54
CA GLY A 244 -10.07 -22.35 -2.51
C GLY A 244 -10.02 -23.00 -1.14
N ARG A 245 -9.01 -23.84 -0.91
CA ARG A 245 -8.85 -24.58 0.35
C ARG A 245 -8.66 -23.66 1.56
N ARG A 246 -7.93 -22.57 1.38
CA ARG A 246 -7.57 -21.62 2.46
C ARG A 246 -7.81 -20.16 2.07
N THR A 247 -8.54 -19.95 0.99
CA THR A 247 -8.88 -18.62 0.48
C THR A 247 -10.38 -18.43 0.39
N GLY A 248 -10.84 -17.21 0.58
CA GLY A 248 -12.25 -16.85 0.50
C GLY A 248 -12.45 -15.34 0.31
N VAL A 249 -13.69 -14.94 0.13
CA VAL A 249 -14.06 -13.53 0.03
C VAL A 249 -15.31 -13.24 0.84
N TYR A 250 -15.24 -12.18 1.63
CA TYR A 250 -16.36 -11.52 2.29
C TYR A 250 -16.78 -10.30 1.46
N ALA A 251 -18.06 -10.08 1.34
CA ALA A 251 -18.63 -8.85 0.77
C ALA A 251 -20.11 -8.74 1.17
N GLU A 252 -20.72 -7.59 0.90
CA GLU A 252 -22.17 -7.47 1.00
C GLU A 252 -22.87 -8.45 0.05
N PRO A 253 -24.05 -9.01 0.40
CA PRO A 253 -24.72 -10.06 -0.38
C PRO A 253 -24.90 -9.75 -1.88
N VAL A 254 -25.08 -8.47 -2.21
CA VAL A 254 -25.27 -8.02 -3.61
C VAL A 254 -23.97 -7.97 -4.42
N VAL A 255 -22.81 -8.12 -3.78
CA VAL A 255 -21.48 -8.01 -4.38
C VAL A 255 -20.72 -9.32 -4.33
N VAL A 256 -20.99 -10.18 -3.34
CA VAL A 256 -20.15 -11.33 -3.01
C VAL A 256 -19.94 -12.33 -4.15
N ASP A 257 -20.96 -12.58 -4.96
CA ASP A 257 -20.86 -13.54 -6.08
C ASP A 257 -20.02 -12.97 -7.24
N LYS A 258 -20.13 -11.66 -7.51
CA LYS A 258 -19.25 -10.94 -8.46
C LYS A 258 -17.81 -10.97 -7.98
N ALA A 259 -17.58 -10.70 -6.69
CA ALA A 259 -16.25 -10.76 -6.08
C ALA A 259 -15.64 -12.17 -6.12
N ALA A 260 -16.42 -13.20 -5.82
CA ALA A 260 -15.96 -14.59 -5.87
C ALA A 260 -15.53 -15.02 -7.29
N ASN A 261 -16.26 -14.57 -8.31
CA ASN A 261 -15.88 -14.82 -9.71
C ASN A 261 -14.58 -14.10 -10.08
N GLU A 262 -14.48 -12.81 -9.76
CA GLU A 262 -13.29 -11.99 -10.05
C GLU A 262 -12.03 -12.56 -9.39
N PHE A 263 -12.11 -12.94 -8.11
CA PHE A 263 -10.98 -13.39 -7.30
C PHE A 263 -10.74 -14.91 -7.32
N SER A 264 -11.37 -15.64 -8.22
CA SER A 264 -11.32 -17.12 -8.26
C SER A 264 -9.91 -17.71 -8.47
N ASP A 265 -8.92 -16.91 -8.88
CA ASP A 265 -7.53 -17.35 -9.04
C ASP A 265 -6.65 -17.12 -7.78
N THR A 266 -7.22 -16.62 -6.68
CA THR A 266 -6.46 -16.27 -5.46
C THR A 266 -5.68 -17.47 -4.89
N GLU A 267 -6.25 -18.67 -4.81
CA GLU A 267 -5.53 -19.86 -4.31
C GLU A 267 -4.31 -20.20 -5.20
N LYS A 268 -4.44 -20.05 -6.54
CA LYS A 268 -3.33 -20.26 -7.48
C LYS A 268 -2.19 -19.24 -7.24
N MET A 269 -2.56 -17.99 -6.92
CA MET A 269 -1.58 -16.95 -6.57
C MET A 269 -0.83 -17.32 -5.29
N VAL A 270 -1.53 -17.76 -4.24
CA VAL A 270 -0.92 -18.22 -2.98
C VAL A 270 0.05 -19.36 -3.26
N GLU A 271 -0.35 -20.39 -4.00
CA GLU A 271 0.49 -21.53 -4.36
C GLU A 271 1.72 -21.13 -5.20
N ALA A 272 1.56 -20.17 -6.12
CA ALA A 272 2.66 -19.65 -6.92
C ALA A 272 3.66 -18.90 -6.05
N THR A 273 3.20 -18.06 -5.14
CA THR A 273 4.04 -17.29 -4.23
C THR A 273 4.81 -18.19 -3.25
N GLU A 274 4.18 -19.24 -2.73
CA GLU A 274 4.86 -20.23 -1.88
C GLU A 274 5.99 -20.94 -2.61
N ARG A 275 5.81 -21.28 -3.89
CA ARG A 275 6.89 -21.86 -4.70
C ARG A 275 8.06 -20.91 -4.88
N LEU A 276 7.81 -19.61 -4.99
CA LEU A 276 8.83 -18.58 -5.19
C LEU A 276 9.56 -18.23 -3.88
N TYR A 277 8.82 -17.95 -2.80
CA TYR A 277 9.33 -17.24 -1.62
C TYR A 277 9.19 -18.00 -0.30
N GLY A 278 8.68 -19.23 -0.32
CA GLY A 278 8.51 -20.06 0.87
C GLY A 278 7.06 -20.03 1.42
N PRO A 279 6.78 -20.75 2.52
CA PRO A 279 5.42 -21.03 2.96
C PRO A 279 4.66 -19.77 3.39
N TYR A 280 3.37 -19.73 3.07
CA TYR A 280 2.42 -18.76 3.61
C TYR A 280 2.21 -19.03 5.10
N ARG A 281 2.54 -18.06 5.98
CA ARG A 281 2.64 -18.28 7.43
C ARG A 281 1.43 -17.78 8.23
N TRP A 282 0.38 -17.33 7.54
CA TRP A 282 -0.76 -16.66 8.16
C TRP A 282 -2.01 -17.55 8.30
N GLY A 283 -1.99 -18.79 7.80
CA GLY A 283 -3.11 -19.72 7.84
C GLY A 283 -4.07 -19.55 6.67
N ARG A 284 -5.16 -18.79 6.82
CA ARG A 284 -6.08 -18.43 5.72
C ARG A 284 -5.69 -17.08 5.11
N TYR A 285 -5.98 -16.91 3.82
CA TYR A 285 -5.94 -15.65 3.10
C TYR A 285 -7.34 -15.36 2.57
N ASP A 286 -8.06 -14.50 3.25
CA ASP A 286 -9.40 -14.07 2.84
C ASP A 286 -9.37 -12.60 2.42
N LEU A 287 -10.27 -12.21 1.53
CA LEU A 287 -10.47 -10.83 1.09
C LEU A 287 -11.79 -10.30 1.65
N LEU A 288 -11.86 -8.99 1.88
CA LEU A 288 -13.10 -8.28 2.15
C LEU A 288 -13.26 -7.16 1.12
N VAL A 289 -14.28 -7.25 0.28
CA VAL A 289 -14.65 -6.13 -0.59
C VAL A 289 -15.42 -5.11 0.24
N LEU A 290 -14.81 -3.94 0.39
CA LEU A 290 -15.36 -2.81 1.13
C LEU A 290 -16.37 -2.00 0.29
N PRO A 291 -17.19 -1.16 0.94
CA PRO A 291 -18.00 -0.18 0.22
C PRO A 291 -17.16 0.81 -0.60
N PRO A 292 -17.77 1.49 -1.61
CA PRO A 292 -17.06 2.36 -2.57
C PRO A 292 -16.31 3.56 -1.96
N SER A 293 -16.55 3.91 -0.71
CA SER A 293 -15.86 5.00 0.00
C SER A 293 -14.43 4.66 0.42
N PHE A 294 -13.99 3.40 0.30
CA PHE A 294 -12.65 2.99 0.68
C PHE A 294 -11.59 3.80 -0.11
N PRO A 295 -10.61 4.45 0.57
CA PRO A 295 -9.76 5.45 -0.07
C PRO A 295 -8.61 4.88 -0.90
N TYR A 296 -8.25 3.60 -0.68
CA TYR A 296 -7.13 2.90 -1.32
C TYR A 296 -7.58 1.85 -2.34
N GLY A 297 -6.63 1.18 -2.94
CA GLY A 297 -6.86 -0.01 -3.76
C GLY A 297 -7.15 -1.22 -2.90
N GLY A 298 -6.24 -1.51 -1.99
CA GLY A 298 -6.32 -2.55 -0.99
C GLY A 298 -5.71 -2.12 0.33
N MET A 299 -5.68 -3.05 1.26
CA MET A 299 -4.95 -2.96 2.52
C MET A 299 -4.59 -4.38 2.96
N GLU A 300 -3.33 -4.61 3.22
CA GLU A 300 -2.68 -5.90 3.42
C GLU A 300 -2.94 -6.54 4.79
N ASN A 301 -4.04 -6.22 5.46
CA ASN A 301 -4.34 -6.80 6.77
C ASN A 301 -4.20 -8.33 6.75
N PRO A 302 -3.31 -8.93 7.58
CA PRO A 302 -3.08 -10.37 7.55
C PRO A 302 -4.37 -11.16 7.76
N ARG A 303 -4.57 -12.23 6.99
CA ARG A 303 -5.76 -13.09 7.01
C ARG A 303 -7.04 -12.45 6.47
N LEU A 304 -7.10 -11.11 6.30
CA LEU A 304 -8.28 -10.39 5.82
C LEU A 304 -7.87 -9.13 5.06
N THR A 305 -7.39 -9.31 3.85
CA THR A 305 -7.09 -8.21 2.93
C THR A 305 -8.34 -7.40 2.63
N PHE A 306 -8.28 -6.08 2.80
CA PHE A 306 -9.35 -5.21 2.33
C PHE A 306 -9.13 -4.86 0.85
N ALA A 307 -10.21 -4.83 0.07
CA ALA A 307 -10.16 -4.51 -1.35
C ALA A 307 -11.27 -3.53 -1.74
N THR A 308 -10.94 -2.58 -2.60
CA THR A 308 -11.93 -1.67 -3.20
C THR A 308 -12.85 -2.42 -4.18
N PRO A 309 -14.14 -2.08 -4.26
CA PRO A 309 -15.02 -2.65 -5.28
C PRO A 309 -14.66 -2.23 -6.72
N THR A 310 -13.81 -1.20 -6.89
CA THR A 310 -13.38 -0.71 -8.22
C THR A 310 -12.51 -1.70 -8.99
N VAL A 311 -12.04 -2.78 -8.33
CA VAL A 311 -11.27 -3.86 -8.98
C VAL A 311 -12.16 -4.96 -9.57
N LEU A 312 -13.46 -4.93 -9.33
CA LEU A 312 -14.42 -5.91 -9.85
C LEU A 312 -14.78 -5.59 -11.31
N ALA A 313 -13.82 -5.73 -12.21
CA ALA A 313 -13.98 -5.43 -13.64
C ALA A 313 -14.80 -6.49 -14.39
N GLY A 314 -14.86 -7.71 -13.88
CA GLY A 314 -15.61 -8.84 -14.47
C GLY A 314 -14.79 -9.68 -15.45
N ASP A 315 -13.53 -9.33 -15.70
CA ASP A 315 -12.63 -9.99 -16.64
C ASP A 315 -11.27 -10.36 -16.04
N LYS A 316 -11.11 -10.19 -14.72
CA LYS A 316 -9.87 -10.41 -13.96
C LYS A 316 -8.68 -9.53 -14.43
N SER A 317 -8.93 -8.45 -15.15
CA SER A 317 -7.87 -7.58 -15.62
C SER A 317 -7.26 -6.73 -14.49
N LEU A 318 -7.94 -6.58 -13.36
CA LEU A 318 -7.49 -5.78 -12.21
C LEU A 318 -7.06 -6.62 -10.98
N VAL A 319 -6.90 -7.93 -11.15
CA VAL A 319 -6.46 -8.81 -10.04
C VAL A 319 -4.98 -8.67 -9.68
N SER A 320 -4.24 -7.79 -10.36
CA SER A 320 -2.91 -7.34 -9.91
C SER A 320 -2.97 -6.81 -8.48
N LEU A 321 -4.06 -6.13 -8.09
CA LEU A 321 -4.29 -5.74 -6.71
C LEU A 321 -4.26 -6.94 -5.75
N VAL A 322 -4.95 -8.03 -6.08
CA VAL A 322 -4.95 -9.23 -5.22
C VAL A 322 -3.56 -9.83 -5.11
N ALA A 323 -2.77 -9.83 -6.20
CA ALA A 323 -1.39 -10.28 -6.18
C ALA A 323 -0.50 -9.37 -5.32
N HIS A 324 -0.72 -8.05 -5.36
CA HIS A 324 -0.06 -7.04 -4.53
C HIS A 324 -0.33 -7.29 -3.04
N GLU A 325 -1.61 -7.30 -2.66
CA GLU A 325 -2.00 -7.49 -1.26
C GLU A 325 -1.59 -8.87 -0.71
N LEU A 326 -1.57 -9.90 -1.55
CA LEU A 326 -1.05 -11.21 -1.18
C LEU A 326 0.47 -11.17 -0.96
N ALA A 327 1.21 -10.45 -1.81
CA ALA A 327 2.67 -10.32 -1.72
C ALA A 327 3.10 -9.71 -0.39
N HIS A 328 2.28 -8.82 0.18
CA HIS A 328 2.48 -8.29 1.52
C HIS A 328 2.58 -9.37 2.60
N SER A 329 2.05 -10.55 2.38
CA SER A 329 2.21 -11.67 3.33
C SER A 329 3.68 -12.08 3.55
N TRP A 330 4.59 -11.67 2.68
CA TRP A 330 6.05 -11.81 2.81
C TRP A 330 6.73 -10.47 3.07
N SER A 331 6.38 -9.43 2.30
CA SER A 331 6.91 -8.08 2.45
C SER A 331 5.85 -7.17 3.11
N GLY A 332 6.20 -6.43 4.14
CA GLY A 332 5.24 -5.64 4.94
C GLY A 332 4.74 -6.39 6.16
N ASN A 333 4.15 -7.57 6.01
CA ASN A 333 3.58 -8.32 7.12
C ASN A 333 4.60 -9.23 7.82
N LEU A 334 5.30 -10.10 7.08
CA LEU A 334 6.30 -11.00 7.66
C LEU A 334 7.59 -10.25 8.00
N VAL A 335 8.12 -9.50 7.04
CA VAL A 335 9.24 -8.58 7.22
C VAL A 335 8.69 -7.17 7.05
N THR A 336 8.68 -6.38 8.11
CA THR A 336 8.07 -5.06 8.17
C THR A 336 9.15 -3.96 8.17
N ASN A 337 8.89 -2.80 7.59
CA ASN A 337 9.70 -1.61 7.77
C ASN A 337 9.68 -1.15 9.24
N ALA A 338 10.82 -0.79 9.81
CA ALA A 338 10.89 -0.38 11.22
C ALA A 338 10.34 1.04 11.45
N THR A 339 10.44 1.91 10.46
CA THR A 339 9.92 3.28 10.48
C THR A 339 9.28 3.61 9.13
N TRP A 340 8.52 4.68 9.06
CA TRP A 340 7.89 5.12 7.80
C TRP A 340 8.91 5.66 6.78
N ARG A 341 10.12 6.01 7.19
CA ARG A 341 11.25 6.28 6.29
C ARG A 341 11.67 5.07 5.47
N ASP A 342 11.45 3.87 6.02
CA ASP A 342 11.83 2.59 5.43
C ASP A 342 10.69 1.97 4.62
N PHE A 343 9.64 2.72 4.28
CA PHE A 343 8.41 2.24 3.67
C PHE A 343 8.62 1.50 2.32
N TRP A 344 9.65 1.86 1.58
CA TRP A 344 10.03 1.16 0.36
C TRP A 344 10.39 -0.33 0.58
N LEU A 345 10.84 -0.71 1.81
CA LEU A 345 11.07 -2.12 2.18
C LEU A 345 9.76 -2.92 2.26
N ASN A 346 8.64 -2.24 2.52
CA ASN A 346 7.31 -2.80 2.40
C ASN A 346 6.89 -2.81 0.92
N GLU A 347 6.67 -1.65 0.32
CA GLU A 347 5.99 -1.49 -0.96
C GLU A 347 6.84 -1.89 -2.17
N GLY A 348 8.09 -1.50 -2.21
CA GLY A 348 8.97 -1.81 -3.35
C GLY A 348 9.19 -3.31 -3.53
N PHE A 349 9.36 -4.04 -2.43
CA PHE A 349 9.40 -5.50 -2.47
C PHE A 349 8.06 -6.08 -2.91
N THR A 350 6.96 -5.57 -2.38
CA THR A 350 5.61 -6.05 -2.70
C THR A 350 5.29 -5.89 -4.18
N VAL A 351 5.59 -4.74 -4.78
CA VAL A 351 5.40 -4.52 -6.23
C VAL A 351 6.29 -5.47 -7.05
N TYR A 352 7.53 -5.73 -6.63
CA TYR A 352 8.38 -6.71 -7.30
C TYR A 352 7.79 -8.13 -7.20
N LEU A 353 7.32 -8.55 -6.02
CA LEU A 353 6.69 -9.85 -5.81
C LEU A 353 5.38 -9.97 -6.59
N GLU A 354 4.53 -8.94 -6.57
CA GLU A 354 3.29 -8.85 -7.36
C GLU A 354 3.54 -9.23 -8.82
N ARG A 355 4.52 -8.58 -9.46
CA ARG A 355 4.87 -8.84 -10.86
C ARG A 355 5.37 -10.25 -11.10
N ARG A 356 6.11 -10.82 -10.16
CA ARG A 356 6.55 -12.22 -10.22
C ARG A 356 5.38 -13.20 -10.04
N ILE A 357 4.38 -12.88 -9.23
CA ILE A 357 3.13 -13.65 -9.08
C ILE A 357 2.34 -13.60 -10.39
N LEU A 358 2.17 -12.40 -10.96
CA LEU A 358 1.46 -12.21 -12.23
C LEU A 358 2.15 -12.97 -13.39
N GLU A 359 3.48 -12.94 -13.47
CA GLU A 359 4.24 -13.73 -14.42
C GLU A 359 3.96 -15.23 -14.27
N ALA A 360 3.95 -15.72 -13.03
CA ALA A 360 3.76 -17.14 -12.74
C ALA A 360 2.33 -17.65 -13.02
N VAL A 361 1.31 -16.80 -12.86
CA VAL A 361 -0.11 -17.17 -12.99
C VAL A 361 -0.67 -16.82 -14.38
N TYR A 362 -0.31 -15.64 -14.91
CA TYR A 362 -0.88 -15.09 -16.15
C TYR A 362 0.13 -14.97 -17.30
N GLY A 363 1.40 -15.25 -17.03
CA GLY A 363 2.46 -15.22 -18.04
C GLY A 363 3.16 -13.87 -18.17
N ARG A 364 4.30 -13.91 -18.84
CA ARG A 364 5.25 -12.80 -18.94
C ARG A 364 4.66 -11.54 -19.58
N SER A 365 3.79 -11.68 -20.58
CA SER A 365 3.17 -10.52 -21.24
C SER A 365 2.36 -9.65 -20.26
N ARG A 366 1.72 -10.28 -19.27
CA ARG A 366 0.99 -9.56 -18.23
C ARG A 366 1.95 -8.79 -17.30
N GLU A 367 3.01 -9.44 -16.86
CA GLU A 367 4.06 -8.80 -16.05
C GLU A 367 4.68 -7.60 -16.77
N GLU A 368 5.01 -7.76 -18.06
CA GLU A 368 5.61 -6.70 -18.88
C GLU A 368 4.68 -5.47 -19.03
N MET A 369 3.38 -5.68 -19.17
CA MET A 369 2.40 -4.59 -19.21
C MET A 369 2.35 -3.81 -17.90
N GLU A 370 2.23 -4.50 -16.76
CA GLU A 370 2.20 -3.86 -15.43
C GLU A 370 3.51 -3.12 -15.14
N ALA A 371 4.67 -3.72 -15.45
CA ALA A 371 5.95 -3.08 -15.24
C ALA A 371 6.15 -1.82 -16.11
N ALA A 372 5.64 -1.84 -17.36
CA ALA A 372 5.72 -0.68 -18.24
C ALA A 372 4.77 0.46 -17.80
N LEU A 373 3.58 0.13 -17.28
CA LEU A 373 2.66 1.12 -16.70
C LEU A 373 3.26 1.73 -15.45
N GLY A 374 3.76 0.91 -14.52
CA GLY A 374 4.36 1.40 -13.29
C GLY A 374 5.58 2.30 -13.51
N LEU A 375 6.46 1.96 -14.46
CA LEU A 375 7.56 2.87 -14.83
C LEU A 375 7.06 4.21 -15.37
N ARG A 376 5.95 4.20 -16.11
CA ARG A 376 5.33 5.45 -16.60
C ARG A 376 4.77 6.26 -15.45
N ASP A 377 4.04 5.61 -14.52
CA ASP A 377 3.47 6.27 -13.35
C ASP A 377 4.57 6.89 -12.48
N LEU A 378 5.66 6.16 -12.22
CA LEU A 378 6.84 6.70 -11.53
C LEU A 378 7.41 7.94 -12.23
N ARG A 379 7.54 7.92 -13.58
CA ARG A 379 8.06 9.09 -14.32
C ARG A 379 7.11 10.29 -14.26
N ASP A 380 5.81 10.03 -14.28
CA ASP A 380 4.78 11.07 -14.14
C ASP A 380 4.81 11.69 -12.73
N ASP A 381 5.12 10.91 -11.68
CA ASP A 381 5.32 11.41 -10.31
C ASP A 381 6.62 12.21 -10.17
N LEU A 382 7.76 11.67 -10.62
CA LEU A 382 9.04 12.37 -10.57
C LEU A 382 9.03 13.72 -11.29
N ALA A 383 8.18 13.88 -12.30
CA ALA A 383 8.01 15.18 -12.99
C ALA A 383 7.30 16.25 -12.13
N ARG A 384 6.74 15.88 -10.97
CA ARG A 384 5.92 16.74 -10.09
C ARG A 384 6.47 16.87 -8.67
N LEU A 385 7.25 15.89 -8.23
CA LEU A 385 7.83 15.83 -6.89
C LEU A 385 9.03 16.78 -6.75
N GLU A 386 9.31 17.16 -5.53
CA GLU A 386 10.58 17.79 -5.17
C GLU A 386 11.66 16.73 -4.97
N ASP A 387 12.93 17.03 -5.26
CA ASP A 387 14.06 16.10 -5.15
C ASP A 387 14.09 15.30 -3.82
N LYS A 388 13.72 15.96 -2.71
CA LYS A 388 13.67 15.34 -1.37
C LYS A 388 12.64 14.20 -1.25
N ASP A 389 11.59 14.23 -2.08
CA ASP A 389 10.48 13.27 -2.09
C ASP A 389 10.69 12.15 -3.15
N GLU A 390 11.75 12.24 -3.95
CA GLU A 390 12.14 11.24 -4.96
C GLU A 390 13.07 10.14 -4.41
N ILE A 391 13.33 10.14 -3.10
CA ILE A 391 14.32 9.30 -2.41
C ILE A 391 13.63 8.10 -1.76
N LEU A 392 14.19 6.88 -1.90
CA LEU A 392 13.62 5.69 -1.27
C LEU A 392 13.67 5.76 0.26
N HIS A 393 14.80 6.18 0.83
CA HIS A 393 14.97 6.38 2.27
C HIS A 393 14.60 7.83 2.64
N ILE A 394 13.32 8.17 2.46
CA ILE A 394 12.77 9.52 2.58
C ILE A 394 12.84 10.06 4.02
N ASP A 395 13.09 11.38 4.18
CA ASP A 395 12.98 12.03 5.48
C ASP A 395 11.57 12.61 5.71
N LEU A 396 10.82 11.95 6.59
CA LEU A 396 9.47 12.35 6.99
C LEU A 396 9.43 12.98 8.40
N THR A 397 10.56 13.42 8.94
CA THR A 397 10.62 14.05 10.27
C THR A 397 9.76 15.32 10.32
N GLY A 398 8.74 15.32 11.20
CA GLY A 398 7.81 16.44 11.36
C GLY A 398 6.76 16.56 10.24
N ARG A 399 6.64 15.56 9.40
CA ARG A 399 5.61 15.46 8.34
C ARG A 399 4.63 14.32 8.66
N ASP A 400 3.42 14.39 8.12
CA ASP A 400 2.50 13.26 8.16
C ASP A 400 3.06 12.12 7.29
N PRO A 401 3.16 10.87 7.79
CA PRO A 401 3.63 9.75 6.96
C PRO A 401 2.86 9.57 5.65
N ASP A 402 1.56 9.92 5.64
CA ASP A 402 0.73 9.86 4.43
C ASP A 402 1.16 10.82 3.31
N GLU A 403 1.98 11.85 3.63
CA GLU A 403 2.60 12.74 2.63
C GLU A 403 3.68 12.03 1.80
N GLY A 404 4.28 10.95 2.32
CA GLY A 404 5.25 10.12 1.61
C GLY A 404 4.62 9.16 0.59
N SER A 405 3.29 9.16 0.45
CA SER A 405 2.56 8.28 -0.46
C SER A 405 2.63 8.78 -1.90
N SER A 406 3.67 8.33 -2.63
CA SER A 406 3.89 8.55 -4.07
C SER A 406 4.27 7.20 -4.71
N ASP A 407 4.46 7.16 -6.04
CA ASP A 407 4.93 5.94 -6.71
C ASP A 407 6.42 5.62 -6.44
N VAL A 408 7.15 6.50 -5.73
CA VAL A 408 8.58 6.32 -5.44
C VAL A 408 8.85 5.07 -4.57
N PRO A 409 8.29 4.89 -3.37
CA PRO A 409 8.55 3.69 -2.57
C PRO A 409 8.12 2.40 -3.29
N TYR A 410 7.08 2.45 -4.10
CA TYR A 410 6.53 1.33 -4.87
C TYR A 410 7.39 0.98 -6.08
N GLU A 411 7.39 1.85 -7.08
CA GLU A 411 7.93 1.55 -8.40
C GLU A 411 9.45 1.71 -8.47
N LYS A 412 10.05 2.75 -7.87
CA LYS A 412 11.50 2.89 -7.80
C LYS A 412 12.10 1.77 -6.95
N GLY A 413 11.44 1.38 -5.84
CA GLY A 413 11.84 0.25 -5.02
C GLY A 413 11.82 -1.07 -5.81
N ALA A 414 10.73 -1.34 -6.53
CA ALA A 414 10.62 -2.53 -7.39
C ALA A 414 11.64 -2.53 -8.54
N LEU A 415 11.92 -1.37 -9.13
CA LEU A 415 12.94 -1.23 -10.16
C LEU A 415 14.34 -1.55 -9.63
N PHE A 416 14.67 -1.14 -8.39
CA PHE A 416 15.91 -1.51 -7.73
C PHE A 416 16.05 -3.02 -7.57
N LEU A 417 14.99 -3.70 -7.11
CA LEU A 417 15.00 -5.16 -6.98
C LEU A 417 15.11 -5.86 -8.34
N ARG A 418 14.45 -5.34 -9.38
CA ARG A 418 14.58 -5.82 -10.76
C ARG A 418 16.00 -5.61 -11.28
N HIS A 419 16.66 -4.51 -10.95
CA HIS A 419 18.06 -4.28 -11.29
C HIS A 419 18.97 -5.33 -10.63
N LEU A 420 18.76 -5.65 -9.36
CA LEU A 420 19.48 -6.72 -8.66
C LEU A 420 19.23 -8.09 -9.33
N GLU A 421 17.97 -8.42 -9.68
CA GLU A 421 17.63 -9.64 -10.41
C GLU A 421 18.38 -9.75 -11.74
N GLN A 422 18.38 -8.68 -12.54
CA GLN A 422 19.06 -8.66 -13.84
C GLN A 422 20.57 -8.78 -13.70
N THR A 423 21.17 -8.15 -12.70
CA THR A 423 22.61 -8.15 -12.46
C THR A 423 23.10 -9.50 -11.95
N PHE A 424 22.45 -10.12 -10.97
CA PHE A 424 22.89 -11.36 -10.33
C PHE A 424 22.25 -12.62 -10.93
N GLY A 425 21.25 -12.46 -11.79
CA GLY A 425 20.47 -13.53 -12.40
C GLY A 425 19.32 -14.01 -11.49
N ARG A 426 18.19 -14.29 -12.12
CA ARG A 426 16.91 -14.64 -11.48
C ARG A 426 17.04 -15.74 -10.42
N SER A 427 17.66 -16.87 -10.77
CA SER A 427 17.76 -18.00 -9.84
C SER A 427 18.58 -17.68 -8.58
N ARG A 428 19.58 -16.81 -8.68
CA ARG A 428 20.39 -16.40 -7.54
C ARG A 428 19.60 -15.42 -6.66
N PHE A 429 18.92 -14.48 -7.30
CA PHE A 429 18.11 -13.47 -6.61
C PHE A 429 16.88 -14.08 -5.91
N ASP A 430 16.20 -15.04 -6.52
CA ASP A 430 15.09 -15.78 -5.87
C ASP A 430 15.57 -16.52 -4.60
N ARG A 431 16.76 -17.13 -4.61
CA ARG A 431 17.32 -17.72 -3.39
C ARG A 431 17.66 -16.70 -2.31
N PHE A 432 18.20 -15.54 -2.73
CA PHE A 432 18.46 -14.43 -1.82
C PHE A 432 17.17 -13.93 -1.15
N LEU A 433 16.11 -13.68 -1.90
CA LEU A 433 14.83 -13.22 -1.37
C LEU A 433 14.21 -14.24 -0.41
N ARG A 434 14.24 -15.54 -0.76
CA ARG A 434 13.74 -16.57 0.15
C ARG A 434 14.51 -16.58 1.46
N SER A 435 15.84 -16.50 1.40
CA SER A 435 16.67 -16.42 2.59
C SER A 435 16.43 -15.16 3.41
N TYR A 436 16.19 -14.02 2.77
CA TYR A 436 15.85 -12.76 3.40
C TYR A 436 14.54 -12.85 4.18
N PHE A 437 13.46 -13.36 3.58
CA PHE A 437 12.17 -13.53 4.26
C PHE A 437 12.23 -14.54 5.40
N ASP A 438 13.04 -15.58 5.28
CA ASP A 438 13.25 -16.55 6.38
C ASP A 438 14.05 -15.94 7.53
N HIS A 439 15.10 -15.17 7.22
CA HIS A 439 16.00 -14.56 8.19
C HIS A 439 15.30 -13.50 9.05
N PHE A 440 14.53 -12.63 8.43
CA PHE A 440 13.84 -11.55 9.12
C PHE A 440 12.37 -11.84 9.44
N ALA A 441 11.95 -13.11 9.37
CA ALA A 441 10.56 -13.48 9.63
C ALA A 441 10.04 -12.93 10.97
N PHE A 442 8.89 -12.25 10.94
CA PHE A 442 8.24 -11.58 12.07
C PHE A 442 9.11 -10.50 12.75
N GLN A 443 9.99 -9.87 12.00
CA GLN A 443 10.80 -8.74 12.47
C GLN A 443 10.43 -7.46 11.72
N SER A 444 10.73 -6.33 12.35
CA SER A 444 10.68 -5.00 11.75
C SER A 444 12.12 -4.50 11.59
N ILE A 445 12.49 -4.14 10.36
CA ILE A 445 13.87 -3.81 10.01
C ILE A 445 13.99 -2.43 9.35
N THR A 446 15.18 -1.85 9.45
CA THR A 446 15.52 -0.59 8.76
C THR A 446 16.15 -0.85 7.40
N THR A 447 16.21 0.20 6.59
CA THR A 447 16.97 0.20 5.32
C THR A 447 18.43 -0.20 5.55
N ASP A 448 19.10 0.28 6.60
CA ASP A 448 20.49 -0.08 6.90
C ASP A 448 20.64 -1.58 7.17
N GLN A 449 19.74 -2.18 7.94
CA GLN A 449 19.76 -3.63 8.21
C GLN A 449 19.55 -4.45 6.93
N PHE A 450 18.67 -4.00 6.04
CA PHE A 450 18.53 -4.61 4.73
C PHE A 450 19.81 -4.47 3.89
N LEU A 451 20.43 -3.30 3.84
CA LEU A 451 21.66 -3.07 3.08
C LEU A 451 22.84 -3.90 3.58
N ASP A 452 22.97 -4.06 4.90
CA ASP A 452 23.97 -4.95 5.50
C ASP A 452 23.74 -6.42 5.09
N TYR A 453 22.47 -6.85 5.09
CA TYR A 453 22.09 -8.20 4.65
C TYR A 453 22.35 -8.39 3.14
N LEU A 454 21.97 -7.42 2.31
CA LEU A 454 22.21 -7.39 0.86
C LEU A 454 23.71 -7.50 0.57
N LYS A 455 24.52 -6.67 1.21
CA LYS A 455 25.98 -6.66 1.06
C LYS A 455 26.58 -8.02 1.40
N THR A 456 26.18 -8.59 2.53
CA THR A 456 26.75 -9.84 3.05
C THR A 456 26.33 -11.06 2.21
N ASN A 457 25.06 -11.13 1.80
CA ASN A 457 24.45 -12.34 1.24
C ASN A 457 24.25 -12.28 -0.30
N LEU A 458 24.58 -11.16 -0.95
CA LEU A 458 24.49 -11.04 -2.41
C LEU A 458 25.70 -10.32 -3.01
N LEU A 459 26.00 -9.07 -2.57
CA LEU A 459 27.01 -8.24 -3.25
C LEU A 459 28.42 -8.80 -3.06
N ASN A 460 28.78 -9.22 -1.85
CA ASN A 460 30.11 -9.76 -1.54
C ASN A 460 30.45 -11.07 -2.27
N GLU A 461 29.46 -11.80 -2.78
CA GLU A 461 29.68 -13.04 -3.52
C GLU A 461 30.32 -12.81 -4.90
N ASN A 462 30.06 -11.64 -5.50
CA ASN A 462 30.63 -11.26 -6.79
C ASN A 462 30.90 -9.74 -6.88
N PRO A 463 32.09 -9.28 -6.47
CA PRO A 463 32.44 -7.85 -6.48
C PRO A 463 32.33 -7.19 -7.86
N SER A 464 32.56 -7.93 -8.96
CA SER A 464 32.45 -7.39 -10.31
C SER A 464 30.99 -7.09 -10.70
N LEU A 465 30.06 -7.90 -10.26
CA LEU A 465 28.62 -7.63 -10.43
C LEU A 465 28.16 -6.55 -9.47
N ALA A 466 28.64 -6.58 -8.22
CA ALA A 466 28.31 -5.58 -7.22
C ALA A 466 28.68 -4.16 -7.67
N ALA A 467 29.80 -3.99 -8.37
CA ALA A 467 30.22 -2.70 -8.94
C ALA A 467 29.24 -2.11 -9.98
N GLN A 468 28.30 -2.92 -10.50
CA GLN A 468 27.26 -2.47 -11.43
C GLN A 468 26.01 -1.97 -10.70
N VAL A 469 25.95 -2.11 -9.38
CA VAL A 469 24.79 -1.72 -8.54
C VAL A 469 25.16 -0.47 -7.73
N PRO A 470 24.81 0.74 -8.19
CA PRO A 470 25.04 1.97 -7.44
C PRO A 470 24.02 2.10 -6.30
N VAL A 471 24.20 1.34 -5.21
CA VAL A 471 23.24 1.24 -4.10
C VAL A 471 22.87 2.61 -3.54
N ASP A 472 23.85 3.50 -3.34
CA ASP A 472 23.60 4.84 -2.80
C ASP A 472 22.72 5.70 -3.75
N GLU A 473 22.93 5.61 -5.06
CA GLU A 473 22.08 6.32 -6.03
C GLU A 473 20.63 5.83 -5.97
N TRP A 474 20.41 4.53 -5.80
CA TRP A 474 19.05 3.98 -5.67
C TRP A 474 18.35 4.43 -4.39
N ILE A 475 19.07 4.41 -3.26
CA ILE A 475 18.47 4.56 -1.93
C ILE A 475 18.37 6.02 -1.51
N ASN A 476 19.43 6.83 -1.74
CA ASN A 476 19.60 8.14 -1.14
C ASN A 476 19.62 9.31 -2.14
N GLN A 477 19.55 9.03 -3.46
CA GLN A 477 19.57 10.10 -4.46
C GLN A 477 18.20 10.23 -5.15
N PRO A 478 17.83 11.45 -5.59
CA PRO A 478 16.58 11.68 -6.33
C PRO A 478 16.62 11.04 -7.73
N GLY A 479 15.45 10.87 -8.32
CA GLY A 479 15.29 10.36 -9.67
C GLY A 479 15.54 8.86 -9.80
N ILE A 480 15.80 8.42 -11.04
CA ILE A 480 16.07 7.03 -11.43
C ILE A 480 17.51 6.93 -11.91
N PRO A 481 18.35 6.01 -11.38
CA PRO A 481 19.72 5.80 -11.86
C PRO A 481 19.78 5.49 -13.37
N ARG A 482 20.84 5.95 -14.04
CA ARG A 482 20.97 5.84 -15.52
C ARG A 482 20.98 4.39 -16.03
N ASN A 483 21.42 3.46 -15.22
CA ASN A 483 21.48 2.03 -15.56
C ASN A 483 20.24 1.25 -15.08
N ALA A 484 19.16 1.95 -14.70
CA ALA A 484 17.92 1.32 -14.28
C ALA A 484 17.29 0.49 -15.40
N PRO A 485 16.64 -0.63 -15.08
CA PRO A 485 15.84 -1.38 -16.04
C PRO A 485 14.78 -0.50 -16.72
N ASN A 486 14.54 -0.73 -17.99
CA ASN A 486 13.51 -0.05 -18.76
C ASN A 486 12.50 -1.09 -19.29
N PRO A 487 11.53 -1.54 -18.50
CA PRO A 487 10.53 -2.49 -18.93
C PRO A 487 9.69 -1.95 -20.09
N THR A 488 9.43 -2.81 -21.07
CA THR A 488 8.62 -2.53 -22.26
C THR A 488 7.65 -3.68 -22.50
N SER A 489 6.56 -3.42 -23.23
CA SER A 489 5.56 -4.43 -23.57
C SER A 489 5.30 -4.45 -25.08
N SER A 490 5.41 -5.63 -25.68
CA SER A 490 5.06 -5.83 -27.09
C SER A 490 3.56 -5.68 -27.37
N ALA A 491 2.70 -5.89 -26.35
CA ALA A 491 1.28 -5.62 -26.43
C ALA A 491 1.03 -4.12 -26.60
N PHE A 492 1.73 -3.28 -25.82
CA PHE A 492 1.61 -1.82 -25.90
C PHE A 492 2.10 -1.26 -27.24
N SER A 493 3.19 -1.80 -27.80
CA SER A 493 3.65 -1.39 -29.13
C SER A 493 2.57 -1.62 -30.21
N LYS A 494 1.80 -2.72 -30.13
CA LYS A 494 0.69 -3.00 -31.03
C LYS A 494 -0.47 -2.02 -30.83
N VAL A 495 -0.78 -1.68 -29.59
CA VAL A 495 -1.81 -0.70 -29.23
C VAL A 495 -1.46 0.69 -29.78
N GLU A 496 -0.20 1.12 -29.60
CA GLU A 496 0.30 2.40 -30.12
C GLU A 496 0.22 2.48 -31.65
N GLU A 497 0.52 1.39 -32.33
CA GLU A 497 0.40 1.35 -33.80
C GLU A 497 -1.07 1.55 -34.24
N GLN A 498 -2.04 0.94 -33.56
CA GLN A 498 -3.45 1.18 -33.84
C GLN A 498 -3.87 2.62 -33.56
N ALA A 499 -3.39 3.20 -32.44
CA ALA A 499 -3.62 4.61 -32.12
C ALA A 499 -3.09 5.54 -33.21
N LYS A 500 -1.86 5.33 -33.70
CA LYS A 500 -1.23 6.09 -34.79
C LYS A 500 -2.00 5.96 -36.08
N ARG A 501 -2.43 4.74 -36.46
CA ARG A 501 -3.23 4.51 -37.68
C ARG A 501 -4.57 5.25 -37.64
N TRP A 502 -5.28 5.19 -36.51
CA TRP A 502 -6.51 5.92 -36.32
C TRP A 502 -6.30 7.46 -36.36
N LEU A 503 -5.29 7.96 -35.65
CA LEU A 503 -4.96 9.39 -35.65
C LEU A 503 -4.64 9.91 -37.06
N ARG A 504 -3.99 9.12 -37.92
CA ARG A 504 -3.71 9.46 -39.31
C ARG A 504 -4.94 9.31 -40.25
N GLY A 505 -6.08 8.80 -39.71
CA GLY A 505 -7.28 8.57 -40.51
C GLY A 505 -7.20 7.35 -41.45
N GLU A 506 -6.24 6.43 -41.23
CA GLU A 506 -6.10 5.20 -42.00
C GLU A 506 -7.18 4.16 -41.67
N ILE A 507 -7.68 4.22 -40.46
CA ILE A 507 -8.78 3.37 -39.98
C ILE A 507 -9.77 4.21 -39.14
N SER A 508 -11.05 3.80 -39.09
CA SER A 508 -12.03 4.36 -38.15
C SER A 508 -11.81 3.83 -36.76
N ALA A 509 -12.34 4.51 -35.71
CA ALA A 509 -12.27 4.00 -34.34
C ALA A 509 -12.89 2.59 -34.24
N SER A 510 -14.03 2.35 -34.87
CA SER A 510 -14.69 1.01 -34.85
C SER A 510 -13.87 -0.11 -35.53
N ALA A 511 -12.86 0.23 -36.32
CA ALA A 511 -11.97 -0.75 -36.94
C ALA A 511 -10.73 -1.10 -36.07
N ILE A 512 -10.54 -0.42 -34.94
CA ILE A 512 -9.49 -0.76 -33.98
C ILE A 512 -9.84 -2.13 -33.35
N PRO A 513 -8.94 -3.13 -33.34
CA PRO A 513 -9.25 -4.51 -32.91
C PRO A 513 -9.23 -4.65 -31.38
N THR A 514 -10.15 -4.00 -30.68
CA THR A 514 -10.18 -3.90 -29.21
C THR A 514 -10.84 -5.09 -28.51
N ALA A 515 -11.46 -6.03 -29.23
CA ALA A 515 -12.28 -7.10 -28.68
C ALA A 515 -11.55 -8.04 -27.66
N LYS A 516 -10.22 -8.04 -27.67
CA LYS A 516 -9.38 -8.83 -26.75
C LYS A 516 -8.47 -7.95 -25.89
N TRP A 517 -8.67 -6.64 -25.89
CA TRP A 517 -7.87 -5.75 -25.08
C TRP A 517 -8.21 -5.91 -23.61
N THR A 518 -7.18 -6.02 -22.79
CA THR A 518 -7.27 -5.95 -21.35
C THR A 518 -7.41 -4.49 -20.90
N THR A 519 -7.74 -4.30 -19.63
CA THR A 519 -7.75 -2.94 -19.04
C THR A 519 -6.42 -2.23 -19.23
N GLN A 520 -5.28 -2.93 -19.12
CA GLN A 520 -3.94 -2.36 -19.31
C GLN A 520 -3.73 -1.82 -20.72
N GLU A 521 -4.17 -2.56 -21.73
CA GLU A 521 -4.10 -2.12 -23.13
C GLU A 521 -5.00 -0.91 -23.37
N TRP A 522 -6.21 -0.89 -22.80
CA TRP A 522 -7.12 0.26 -22.89
C TRP A 522 -6.55 1.50 -22.21
N VAL A 523 -6.05 1.39 -20.99
CA VAL A 523 -5.43 2.50 -20.26
C VAL A 523 -4.22 3.02 -21.04
N HIS A 524 -3.38 2.11 -21.56
CA HIS A 524 -2.23 2.51 -22.38
C HIS A 524 -2.65 3.21 -23.67
N PHE A 525 -3.68 2.71 -24.37
CA PHE A 525 -4.24 3.35 -25.56
C PHE A 525 -4.66 4.80 -25.26
N LEU A 526 -5.51 5.00 -24.27
CA LEU A 526 -6.02 6.32 -23.90
C LEU A 526 -4.87 7.26 -23.48
N ARG A 527 -3.90 6.79 -22.70
CA ARG A 527 -2.74 7.58 -22.26
C ARG A 527 -1.73 7.86 -23.38
N SER A 528 -1.78 7.15 -24.50
CA SER A 528 -0.89 7.37 -25.66
C SER A 528 -1.44 8.41 -26.64
N LEU A 529 -2.70 8.83 -26.48
CA LEU A 529 -3.31 9.81 -27.37
C LEU A 529 -2.80 11.24 -27.08
N PRO A 530 -2.40 12.00 -28.10
CA PRO A 530 -1.85 13.35 -27.93
C PRO A 530 -2.94 14.35 -27.54
N LEU A 531 -2.82 14.91 -26.35
CA LEU A 531 -3.70 15.95 -25.83
C LEU A 531 -3.26 17.35 -26.28
N PRO A 532 -4.18 18.34 -26.39
CA PRO A 532 -3.81 19.73 -26.60
C PRO A 532 -2.82 20.19 -25.50
N ARG A 533 -1.72 20.85 -25.90
CA ARG A 533 -0.79 21.45 -24.93
C ARG A 533 -1.48 22.66 -24.29
N ASP A 534 -1.36 22.78 -22.98
CA ASP A 534 -1.82 23.97 -22.27
C ASP A 534 -1.07 25.20 -22.77
N LYS A 535 -1.82 26.27 -23.10
CA LYS A 535 -1.23 27.54 -23.62
C LYS A 535 -0.26 28.19 -22.63
N ALA A 536 -0.28 27.82 -21.37
CA ALA A 536 0.63 28.31 -20.33
C ALA A 536 2.07 27.78 -20.47
N GLU A 537 2.29 26.56 -20.95
CA GLU A 537 3.64 26.01 -21.15
C GLU A 537 4.37 26.63 -22.36
N THR A 538 3.62 27.18 -23.32
CA THR A 538 4.21 27.82 -24.53
C THR A 538 4.80 29.18 -24.21
N GLN A 539 4.41 29.86 -23.13
CA GLN A 539 4.93 31.19 -22.77
C GLN A 539 6.27 31.14 -21.98
N PHE A 540 6.58 30.05 -21.33
CA PHE A 540 7.85 29.91 -20.60
C PHE A 540 9.04 29.58 -21.52
N ASN A 541 8.81 29.00 -22.70
CA ASN A 541 9.87 28.60 -23.64
C ASN A 541 10.20 29.65 -24.72
N THR A 542 9.49 30.76 -24.79
CA THR A 542 9.77 31.85 -25.74
C THR A 542 10.38 33.10 -25.14
N GLY A 543 10.71 33.09 -23.83
CA GLY A 543 11.14 34.25 -23.04
C GLY A 543 12.64 34.38 -22.78
N ASN A 544 13.52 33.67 -23.48
CA ASN A 544 14.96 33.84 -23.16
C ASN A 544 15.87 33.82 -24.42
N THR A 545 15.65 34.74 -25.34
CA THR A 545 16.66 35.10 -26.36
C THR A 545 16.60 36.60 -26.67
N THR A 546 16.90 37.47 -25.70
CA THR A 546 17.42 38.81 -25.94
C THR A 546 18.14 39.27 -24.64
N GLY A 547 19.42 38.99 -24.56
CA GLY A 547 20.35 39.53 -23.54
C GLY A 547 21.63 39.89 -24.24
N THR A 548 21.82 41.20 -24.47
CA THR A 548 23.01 41.86 -25.00
C THR A 548 24.26 41.50 -24.19
N PRO A 549 25.48 41.31 -24.81
CA PRO A 549 26.68 40.98 -24.07
C PRO A 549 27.33 42.23 -23.53
N ALA A 550 27.63 42.26 -22.26
CA ALA A 550 28.63 43.16 -21.65
C ALA A 550 30.01 42.48 -21.64
N ALA A 551 30.98 43.19 -22.16
CA ALA A 551 32.38 42.77 -22.30
C ALA A 551 33.13 42.83 -21.00
N SER A 552 34.07 41.86 -20.80
CA SER A 552 35.47 42.08 -20.35
C SER A 552 36.15 40.70 -20.18
N ASP A 553 37.10 40.47 -20.86
CA ASP A 553 38.55 40.42 -20.83
C ASP A 553 39.22 39.03 -20.82
N ALA A 554 40.00 38.85 -21.92
CA ALA A 554 41.34 38.29 -22.08
C ALA A 554 41.67 36.84 -21.63
N GLY A 555 42.04 36.02 -22.63
CA GLY A 555 42.84 34.82 -22.39
C GLY A 555 42.95 33.85 -23.57
N SER A 556 43.55 34.26 -24.68
CA SER A 556 44.51 33.58 -25.59
C SER A 556 44.45 32.06 -25.90
N ARG A 557 44.48 31.80 -27.21
CA ARG A 557 45.08 30.67 -28.01
C ARG A 557 44.12 29.52 -28.31
N THR A 558 44.00 29.02 -29.55
CA THR A 558 44.71 29.05 -30.85
C THR A 558 43.74 28.52 -31.89
N ALA A 559 43.79 29.08 -33.09
CA ALA A 559 43.00 28.64 -34.26
C ALA A 559 43.64 27.44 -34.94
N SER A 560 42.82 26.60 -35.57
CA SER A 560 43.11 25.98 -36.88
C SER A 560 41.85 25.57 -37.62
N PRO A 561 41.82 25.61 -38.92
CA PRO A 561 40.64 25.87 -39.75
C PRO A 561 40.19 24.63 -40.57
N ASN A 562 39.09 24.90 -41.31
CA ASN A 562 38.51 24.08 -42.40
C ASN A 562 37.43 23.08 -42.00
N ARG A 563 36.23 23.47 -42.23
CA ARG A 563 35.20 22.56 -42.78
C ARG A 563 34.32 23.27 -43.79
N THR A 564 34.53 22.83 -45.01
CA THR A 564 33.78 23.16 -46.23
C THR A 564 32.27 22.96 -46.05
N THR A 565 31.53 23.95 -46.44
CA THR A 565 30.07 23.95 -46.63
C THR A 565 29.68 23.03 -47.79
N ALA A 566 28.97 21.93 -47.46
CA ALA A 566 28.24 21.16 -48.45
C ALA A 566 26.74 21.53 -48.28
N THR A 567 26.22 22.24 -49.25
CA THR A 567 24.80 22.50 -49.43
C THR A 567 24.13 21.19 -49.86
N SER A 568 23.27 20.64 -49.02
CA SER A 568 22.34 19.54 -49.37
C SER A 568 20.99 20.11 -49.83
N PRO A 569 20.37 19.52 -50.86
CA PRO A 569 19.14 20.06 -51.46
C PRO A 569 17.91 19.78 -50.61
N GLY A 570 16.94 20.65 -50.74
CA GLY A 570 15.64 20.75 -50.11
C GLY A 570 15.04 19.49 -49.49
N ARG A 571 14.87 19.52 -48.17
CA ARG A 571 13.89 18.72 -47.48
C ARG A 571 12.53 19.41 -47.67
N ASN A 572 11.64 18.74 -48.39
CA ASN A 572 10.21 19.06 -48.36
C ASN A 572 9.76 19.08 -46.91
N ASP A 573 9.37 20.20 -46.40
CA ASP A 573 8.60 20.38 -45.19
C ASP A 573 7.22 19.69 -45.41
N LEU A 574 7.20 18.37 -45.18
CA LEU A 574 5.96 17.68 -44.85
C LEU A 574 5.59 18.18 -43.47
N ASP A 575 4.53 18.99 -43.48
CA ASP A 575 3.83 19.52 -42.30
C ASP A 575 3.59 18.38 -41.27
N ASN A 576 4.49 18.26 -40.30
CA ASN A 576 4.38 17.33 -39.20
C ASN A 576 3.50 17.97 -38.13
N SER A 577 2.29 18.40 -38.50
CA SER A 577 1.25 18.78 -37.55
C SER A 577 0.89 17.53 -36.75
N VAL A 578 1.39 17.46 -35.53
CA VAL A 578 0.98 16.43 -34.55
C VAL A 578 -0.55 16.54 -34.46
N VAL A 579 -1.24 15.51 -34.96
CA VAL A 579 -2.72 15.46 -34.88
C VAL A 579 -3.10 15.32 -33.42
N VAL A 580 -3.66 16.38 -32.86
CA VAL A 580 -4.09 16.49 -31.49
C VAL A 580 -5.53 15.99 -31.35
N LEU A 581 -5.84 15.33 -30.24
CA LEU A 581 -7.18 14.87 -29.91
C LEU A 581 -8.14 16.09 -29.76
N ASP A 582 -9.28 16.04 -30.45
CA ASP A 582 -10.33 17.07 -30.43
C ASP A 582 -11.69 16.47 -30.05
N HIS A 583 -12.72 17.31 -29.97
CA HIS A 583 -14.09 16.90 -29.63
C HIS A 583 -14.67 15.89 -30.65
N GLN A 584 -14.35 16.01 -31.95
CA GLN A 584 -14.84 15.08 -32.95
C GLN A 584 -14.25 13.69 -32.76
N ARG A 585 -12.96 13.59 -32.49
CA ARG A 585 -12.26 12.34 -32.22
C ARG A 585 -12.70 11.71 -30.91
N MET A 586 -12.95 12.52 -29.86
CA MET A 586 -13.55 12.04 -28.62
C MET A 586 -14.94 11.45 -28.89
N ALA A 587 -15.79 12.11 -29.66
CA ALA A 587 -17.12 11.59 -29.99
C ALA A 587 -17.05 10.29 -30.82
N GLU A 588 -16.09 10.18 -31.75
CA GLU A 588 -15.87 8.96 -32.55
C GLU A 588 -15.47 7.77 -31.65
N LEU A 589 -14.54 7.95 -30.68
CA LEU A 589 -14.14 6.92 -29.71
C LEU A 589 -15.31 6.52 -28.80
N ASP A 590 -16.05 7.52 -28.30
CA ASP A 590 -17.17 7.27 -27.39
C ASP A 590 -18.32 6.52 -28.08
N GLN A 591 -18.60 6.88 -29.33
CA GLN A 591 -19.60 6.20 -30.17
C GLN A 591 -19.18 4.73 -30.46
N ALA A 592 -17.87 4.50 -30.72
CA ALA A 592 -17.37 3.18 -31.08
C ALA A 592 -17.28 2.25 -29.85
N PHE A 593 -16.94 2.76 -28.67
CA PHE A 593 -16.53 1.96 -27.53
C PHE A 593 -17.32 2.23 -26.25
N HIS A 594 -18.26 3.17 -26.26
CA HIS A 594 -19.08 3.56 -25.10
C HIS A 594 -18.26 3.91 -23.85
N LEU A 595 -17.13 4.61 -24.02
CA LEU A 595 -16.17 4.93 -22.99
C LEU A 595 -16.76 5.74 -21.83
N THR A 596 -17.67 6.67 -22.13
CA THR A 596 -18.42 7.44 -21.13
C THR A 596 -19.26 6.54 -20.22
N GLN A 597 -19.73 5.40 -20.73
CA GLN A 597 -20.57 4.45 -20.00
C GLN A 597 -19.77 3.27 -19.40
N SER A 598 -18.44 3.31 -19.49
CA SER A 598 -17.59 2.22 -18.97
C SER A 598 -17.84 1.97 -17.48
N GLU A 599 -18.11 0.69 -17.14
CA GLU A 599 -18.19 0.21 -15.76
C GLU A 599 -16.82 -0.10 -15.17
N ASN A 600 -15.78 -0.27 -16.00
CA ASN A 600 -14.41 -0.46 -15.54
C ASN A 600 -13.83 0.88 -15.05
N SER A 601 -13.56 0.95 -13.75
CA SER A 601 -13.17 2.21 -13.10
C SER A 601 -11.84 2.80 -13.59
N GLU A 602 -10.87 1.97 -14.01
CA GLU A 602 -9.59 2.45 -14.57
C GLU A 602 -9.79 3.09 -15.96
N ILE A 603 -10.60 2.46 -16.80
CA ILE A 603 -10.93 3.00 -18.15
C ILE A 603 -11.78 4.26 -18.00
N ALA A 604 -12.82 4.22 -17.15
CA ALA A 604 -13.68 5.38 -16.88
C ALA A 604 -12.87 6.56 -16.35
N PHE A 605 -12.00 6.33 -15.36
CA PHE A 605 -11.12 7.38 -14.83
C PHE A 605 -10.27 8.03 -15.92
N GLN A 606 -9.58 7.23 -16.72
CA GLN A 606 -8.71 7.76 -17.77
C GLN A 606 -9.49 8.55 -18.81
N TRP A 607 -10.66 8.04 -19.20
CA TRP A 607 -11.56 8.72 -20.15
C TRP A 607 -12.08 10.05 -19.59
N LEU A 608 -12.53 10.06 -18.33
CA LEU A 608 -13.06 11.26 -17.67
C LEU A 608 -11.97 12.33 -17.48
N LEU A 609 -10.74 11.92 -17.14
CA LEU A 609 -9.60 12.84 -17.04
C LEU A 609 -9.30 13.51 -18.39
N MET A 610 -9.31 12.75 -19.49
CA MET A 610 -9.17 13.28 -20.85
C MET A 610 -10.34 14.20 -21.22
N SER A 611 -11.56 13.82 -20.82
CA SER A 611 -12.76 14.62 -21.10
C SER A 611 -12.72 16.00 -20.43
N ILE A 612 -12.17 16.09 -19.20
CA ILE A 612 -11.95 17.39 -18.53
C ILE A 612 -10.95 18.23 -19.34
N ARG A 613 -9.80 17.66 -19.72
CA ARG A 613 -8.72 18.34 -20.44
C ARG A 613 -9.16 18.89 -21.80
N ILE A 614 -10.01 18.15 -22.51
CA ILE A 614 -10.52 18.52 -23.84
C ILE A 614 -11.83 19.30 -23.75
N ARG A 615 -12.46 19.36 -22.57
CA ARG A 615 -13.81 19.91 -22.33
C ARG A 615 -14.89 19.15 -23.10
N TYR A 616 -14.80 17.82 -23.16
CA TYR A 616 -15.79 16.94 -23.76
C TYR A 616 -17.00 16.79 -22.82
N GLU A 617 -17.94 17.76 -22.94
CA GLU A 617 -19.09 17.88 -22.04
C GLU A 617 -20.06 16.68 -22.03
N PRO A 618 -20.23 15.89 -23.13
CA PRO A 618 -21.07 14.67 -23.06
C PRO A 618 -20.70 13.68 -21.97
N ALA A 619 -19.42 13.67 -21.51
CA ALA A 619 -18.96 12.81 -20.41
C ALA A 619 -19.23 13.39 -19.00
N TYR A 620 -19.60 14.65 -18.85
CA TYR A 620 -19.70 15.33 -17.56
C TYR A 620 -20.79 14.77 -16.63
N PRO A 621 -21.98 14.33 -17.10
CA PRO A 621 -22.92 13.66 -16.22
C PRO A 621 -22.33 12.39 -15.56
N ARG A 622 -21.53 11.62 -16.32
CA ARG A 622 -20.83 10.44 -15.81
C ARG A 622 -19.69 10.81 -14.84
N LEU A 623 -18.95 11.91 -15.13
CA LEU A 623 -17.94 12.45 -14.23
C LEU A 623 -18.53 12.79 -12.84
N GLU A 624 -19.69 13.44 -12.83
CA GLU A 624 -20.38 13.78 -11.58
C GLU A 624 -20.82 12.52 -10.82
N GLU A 625 -21.44 11.55 -11.50
CA GLU A 625 -21.82 10.27 -10.93
C GLU A 625 -20.60 9.53 -10.35
N PHE A 626 -19.50 9.46 -11.11
CA PHE A 626 -18.26 8.80 -10.71
C PHE A 626 -17.69 9.42 -9.44
N LEU A 627 -17.55 10.74 -9.38
CA LEU A 627 -17.03 11.46 -8.22
C LEU A 627 -17.94 11.34 -6.98
N VAL A 628 -19.26 11.23 -7.15
CA VAL A 628 -20.19 11.07 -6.00
C VAL A 628 -20.22 9.63 -5.49
N SER A 629 -19.99 8.64 -6.36
CA SER A 629 -20.15 7.22 -6.02
C SER A 629 -18.86 6.53 -5.57
N ILE A 630 -17.67 7.05 -5.90
CA ILE A 630 -16.38 6.42 -5.64
C ILE A 630 -15.53 7.33 -4.74
N GLY A 631 -14.93 6.75 -3.68
CA GLY A 631 -14.06 7.48 -2.74
C GLY A 631 -12.56 7.20 -2.89
N ARG A 632 -12.14 6.37 -3.87
CA ARG A 632 -10.75 5.97 -4.06
C ARG A 632 -9.89 7.15 -4.50
N ARG A 633 -8.87 7.53 -3.68
CA ARG A 633 -8.01 8.70 -3.89
C ARG A 633 -7.33 8.72 -5.27
N LYS A 634 -6.83 7.56 -5.73
CA LYS A 634 -6.19 7.40 -7.05
C LYS A 634 -7.03 8.01 -8.18
N PHE A 635 -8.35 7.94 -8.09
CA PHE A 635 -9.25 8.44 -9.11
C PHE A 635 -9.74 9.86 -8.82
N ILE A 636 -10.23 10.08 -7.59
CA ILE A 636 -10.94 11.34 -7.32
C ILE A 636 -9.98 12.54 -7.24
N LYS A 637 -8.78 12.37 -6.64
CA LYS A 637 -7.84 13.48 -6.49
C LYS A 637 -7.41 14.08 -7.84
N PRO A 638 -6.91 13.29 -8.82
CA PRO A 638 -6.52 13.85 -10.12
C PRO A 638 -7.67 14.49 -10.90
N LEU A 639 -8.91 13.96 -10.77
CA LEU A 639 -10.08 14.56 -11.42
C LEU A 639 -10.43 15.92 -10.82
N TYR A 640 -10.37 16.06 -9.48
CA TYR A 640 -10.57 17.36 -8.81
C TYR A 640 -9.43 18.33 -9.10
N GLU A 641 -8.20 17.89 -9.12
CA GLU A 641 -7.03 18.71 -9.51
C GLU A 641 -7.18 19.25 -10.92
N GLU A 642 -7.57 18.41 -11.88
CA GLU A 642 -7.75 18.82 -13.27
C GLU A 642 -8.91 19.81 -13.42
N LEU A 643 -10.05 19.55 -12.77
CA LEU A 643 -11.18 20.50 -12.73
C LEU A 643 -10.76 21.84 -12.12
N ALA A 644 -9.96 21.84 -11.05
CA ALA A 644 -9.56 23.06 -10.34
C ALA A 644 -8.62 23.99 -11.13
N LYS A 645 -8.07 23.54 -12.26
CA LYS A 645 -7.18 24.35 -13.12
C LYS A 645 -7.89 25.52 -13.80
N THR A 646 -9.22 25.47 -13.94
CA THR A 646 -10.01 26.56 -14.55
C THR A 646 -11.10 27.07 -13.61
N PRO A 647 -11.50 28.36 -13.69
CA PRO A 647 -12.57 28.91 -12.84
C PRO A 647 -13.88 28.12 -12.95
N GLU A 648 -14.31 27.82 -14.15
CA GLU A 648 -15.57 27.10 -14.45
C GLU A 648 -15.48 25.64 -13.93
N GLY A 649 -14.34 25.00 -14.15
CA GLY A 649 -14.05 23.65 -13.63
C GLY A 649 -14.04 23.62 -12.12
N LYS A 650 -13.45 24.63 -11.47
CA LYS A 650 -13.42 24.73 -10.00
C LYS A 650 -14.83 24.94 -9.42
N GLU A 651 -15.66 25.74 -10.04
CA GLU A 651 -17.06 25.92 -9.62
C GLU A 651 -17.81 24.58 -9.69
N ARG A 652 -17.68 23.85 -10.80
CA ARG A 652 -18.24 22.51 -10.98
C ARG A 652 -17.70 21.53 -9.92
N ALA A 653 -16.39 21.52 -9.68
CA ALA A 653 -15.74 20.67 -8.67
C ALA A 653 -16.32 20.91 -7.29
N LEU A 654 -16.50 22.19 -6.88
CA LEU A 654 -17.10 22.55 -5.61
C LEU A 654 -18.57 22.12 -5.51
N ALA A 655 -19.35 22.22 -6.58
CA ALA A 655 -20.74 21.78 -6.61
C ALA A 655 -20.84 20.24 -6.46
N ILE A 656 -20.01 19.47 -7.13
CA ILE A 656 -19.93 18.01 -7.00
C ILE A 656 -19.46 17.65 -5.59
N TYR A 657 -18.42 18.29 -5.10
CA TYR A 657 -17.80 17.97 -3.82
C TYR A 657 -18.73 18.19 -2.60
N ARG A 658 -19.58 19.22 -2.61
CA ARG A 658 -20.61 19.39 -1.57
C ARG A 658 -21.49 18.15 -1.39
N ARG A 659 -21.78 17.43 -2.46
CA ARG A 659 -22.59 16.19 -2.45
C ARG A 659 -21.75 14.97 -2.09
N ALA A 660 -20.52 14.90 -2.60
CA ALA A 660 -19.62 13.78 -2.42
C ALA A 660 -18.92 13.75 -1.03
N ARG A 661 -18.53 14.90 -0.50
CA ARG A 661 -17.74 15.02 0.74
C ARG A 661 -18.29 14.21 1.93
N PRO A 662 -19.58 14.19 2.21
CA PRO A 662 -20.12 13.40 3.33
C PRO A 662 -19.98 11.88 3.15
N THR A 663 -19.70 11.41 1.92
CA THR A 663 -19.56 9.98 1.61
C THR A 663 -18.11 9.53 1.57
N TYR A 664 -17.16 10.45 1.55
CA TYR A 664 -15.74 10.14 1.45
C TYR A 664 -15.14 9.75 2.81
N HIS A 665 -14.10 8.92 2.76
CA HIS A 665 -13.25 8.63 3.92
C HIS A 665 -12.49 9.90 4.37
N PRO A 666 -12.23 10.12 5.70
CA PRO A 666 -11.48 11.27 6.19
C PRO A 666 -10.18 11.57 5.44
N ILE A 667 -9.40 10.55 5.10
CA ILE A 667 -8.16 10.67 4.30
C ILE A 667 -8.43 11.28 2.92
N SER A 668 -9.50 10.83 2.23
CA SER A 668 -9.90 11.41 0.94
C SER A 668 -10.44 12.83 1.11
N VAL A 669 -11.18 13.09 2.19
CA VAL A 669 -11.67 14.44 2.52
C VAL A 669 -10.52 15.41 2.70
N ALA A 670 -9.51 15.06 3.50
CA ALA A 670 -8.35 15.92 3.75
C ALA A 670 -7.64 16.27 2.42
N ALA A 671 -7.39 15.27 1.56
CA ALA A 671 -6.73 15.48 0.27
C ALA A 671 -7.54 16.39 -0.68
N ILE A 672 -8.87 16.25 -0.73
CA ILE A 672 -9.70 17.07 -1.63
C ILE A 672 -9.98 18.46 -1.04
N ASP A 673 -10.12 18.59 0.29
CA ASP A 673 -10.20 19.89 0.98
C ASP A 673 -8.98 20.76 0.65
N GLU A 674 -7.78 20.16 0.62
CA GLU A 674 -6.54 20.85 0.22
C GLU A 674 -6.58 21.29 -1.25
N VAL A 675 -6.90 20.40 -2.18
CA VAL A 675 -6.98 20.68 -3.62
C VAL A 675 -7.95 21.83 -3.92
N LEU A 676 -9.13 21.80 -3.32
CA LEU A 676 -10.19 22.78 -3.57
C LEU A 676 -10.09 24.02 -2.69
N LYS A 677 -9.19 24.02 -1.66
CA LYS A 677 -9.12 25.04 -0.61
C LYS A 677 -10.49 25.23 0.05
N TRP A 678 -11.08 24.08 0.42
CA TRP A 678 -12.41 24.03 1.04
C TRP A 678 -12.37 24.70 2.42
N LYS A 679 -13.38 25.57 2.67
CA LYS A 679 -13.49 26.32 3.93
C LYS A 679 -14.70 25.86 4.75
#